data_031542b762eb175d2b255d58d3dd07e0
#
_entry.id   031542b762eb175d2b255d58d3dd07e0
#
_cell.length_a   1.000
_cell.length_b   1.000
_cell.length_c   1.000
_cell.angle_alpha   90.00
_cell.angle_beta   90.00
_cell.angle_gamma   90.00
#
_symmetry.space_group_name_H-M   'P 1'
#
loop_
_entity.id
_entity.type
_entity.pdbx_description
1 polymer ?
#
loop_
_entity_poly.entity_id
_entity_poly.type
_entity_poly.pdbx_seq_one_letter_code
_entity_poly.pdbx_strand_id
1 'polypeptide(L)'
;MKQKLTLRRVLVSTVAALAAAAAVWLLCRWVGYDLQLRIGNEPVYEIANDDYTRIIDVPEDGLWQTVPLEAGQTLYGCRLRFSTHGELYRAGMVMVDLCDADGTILREAAGNYANIFDDNFTGFAFGTAYTAAQAETLCLHIYNVVEWEGPLGLWASTGTVGAMSLTADGVDADATLALQYMTDDSGSWPSDLANGLAPLLAFAAFAAVLLFGLRAPLPLTVAVVGLACGLLFVRVTPALVAPDEYTHLAAAYELASRLGGETPADENGCLLVRESDAPHFGTRSGEIGILAYKAEALARQKEAGGPDALTAVSEAKAGQGSGNYLPQAVGIRLARNAGANFYTMLRQARTFNLIFYLLLAVLAVALAPAALRGLLACIALLPMPLQLAGSLSPDASVLGMVFCYTALCLRLRTKKAVWWEKILLIALGGAVGPAKAIYLPVVLLCFIIPVDNLVGPTEFVRGSFGVRVRSGQLIREAVLVLAGGLWLSANLGELAYAARDMNQMLLAVGAVGIVLLLALVRWLYGKVQNDAKKLRLLKGALACAVALAVVGGVLALSRMGGGLAPDQLLMTNPNGDSIWTFSLGYICRNLPATAKLLLRTIPAQGALWLQGILGTTLGEPIVYRIDVSWLLGVGLVLALLAAALPVQDEQSKPLLGRRTGFGVLGIILCVAASSLVVALNWTPINYETLFGMQGRYWLPVLPLVLLLVKGSRSVCARRDLSRGAALAVTACTLLTLLQGYSLYASWQPVS
;
A
#
# COMPACT_ATOMS: atom_id res chain seq x y z
N MET A 1 -9.44 22.61 -33.20
CA MET A 1 -8.94 23.99 -33.35
C MET A 1 -7.62 24.12 -32.62
N LYS A 2 -6.50 24.38 -33.32
CA LYS A 2 -5.23 24.75 -32.68
C LYS A 2 -5.37 26.18 -32.17
N GLN A 3 -5.55 26.38 -30.87
CA GLN A 3 -5.52 27.72 -30.28
C GLN A 3 -4.10 28.27 -30.40
N LYS A 4 -3.97 29.43 -31.08
CA LYS A 4 -2.68 30.15 -31.18
C LYS A 4 -2.22 30.46 -29.75
N LEU A 5 -1.00 30.04 -29.42
CA LEU A 5 -0.31 30.41 -28.18
C LEU A 5 -0.07 31.92 -28.22
N THR A 6 -0.76 32.69 -27.36
CA THR A 6 -0.48 34.10 -27.20
C THR A 6 0.62 34.31 -26.18
N LEU A 7 1.52 35.27 -26.37
CA LEU A 7 2.62 35.61 -25.45
C LEU A 7 2.12 35.75 -24.00
N ARG A 8 0.93 36.37 -23.80
CA ARG A 8 0.29 36.52 -22.50
C ARG A 8 -0.02 35.16 -21.84
N ARG A 9 -0.49 34.16 -22.63
CA ARG A 9 -0.78 32.79 -22.08
C ARG A 9 0.51 32.08 -21.70
N VAL A 10 1.55 32.21 -22.51
CA VAL A 10 2.86 31.64 -22.18
C VAL A 10 3.39 32.25 -20.89
N LEU A 11 3.35 33.58 -20.76
CA LEU A 11 3.83 34.29 -19.58
C LEU A 11 3.05 33.87 -18.30
N VAL A 12 1.72 33.88 -18.37
CA VAL A 12 0.86 33.47 -17.24
C VAL A 12 1.12 32.00 -16.86
N SER A 13 1.29 31.12 -17.84
CA SER A 13 1.60 29.71 -17.60
C SER A 13 2.96 29.53 -16.93
N THR A 14 3.97 30.29 -17.37
CA THR A 14 5.32 30.23 -16.81
C THR A 14 5.34 30.75 -15.38
N VAL A 15 4.69 31.89 -15.11
CA VAL A 15 4.58 32.44 -13.75
C VAL A 15 3.82 31.49 -12.82
N ALA A 16 2.71 30.91 -13.30
CA ALA A 16 1.95 29.94 -12.52
C ALA A 16 2.76 28.66 -12.25
N ALA A 17 3.54 28.16 -13.23
CA ALA A 17 4.41 27.01 -13.03
C ALA A 17 5.54 27.28 -12.03
N LEU A 18 6.16 28.47 -12.09
CA LEU A 18 7.20 28.87 -11.14
C LEU A 18 6.62 29.02 -9.72
N ALA A 19 5.44 29.63 -9.59
CA ALA A 19 4.76 29.76 -8.30
C ALA A 19 4.41 28.38 -7.69
N ALA A 20 3.96 27.45 -8.52
CA ALA A 20 3.66 26.09 -8.08
C ALA A 20 4.93 25.33 -7.68
N ALA A 21 6.00 25.44 -8.46
CA ALA A 21 7.28 24.84 -8.13
C ALA A 21 7.84 25.39 -6.81
N ALA A 22 7.72 26.71 -6.59
CA ALA A 22 8.11 27.36 -5.35
C ALA A 22 7.24 26.88 -4.17
N ALA A 23 5.91 26.76 -4.35
CA ALA A 23 5.01 26.25 -3.33
C ALA A 23 5.34 24.80 -2.94
N VAL A 24 5.58 23.91 -3.92
CA VAL A 24 5.99 22.53 -3.68
C VAL A 24 7.35 22.46 -2.98
N TRP A 25 8.31 23.29 -3.41
CA TRP A 25 9.63 23.33 -2.77
C TRP A 25 9.53 23.79 -1.32
N LEU A 26 8.75 24.85 -1.05
CA LEU A 26 8.50 25.35 0.30
C LEU A 26 7.81 24.30 1.17
N LEU A 27 6.79 23.59 0.63
CA LEU A 27 6.13 22.48 1.32
C LEU A 27 7.09 21.33 1.65
N CYS A 28 7.89 20.90 0.69
CA CYS A 28 8.87 19.84 0.93
C CYS A 28 9.92 20.25 1.97
N ARG A 29 10.32 21.52 1.96
CA ARG A 29 11.25 22.05 2.93
C ARG A 29 10.61 22.20 4.31
N TRP A 30 9.38 22.72 4.37
CA TRP A 30 8.64 22.86 5.61
C TRP A 30 8.37 21.50 6.26
N VAL A 31 7.84 20.53 5.54
CA VAL A 31 7.63 19.15 6.03
C VAL A 31 8.95 18.55 6.55
N GLY A 32 10.04 18.72 5.82
CA GLY A 32 11.35 18.22 6.25
C GLY A 32 11.90 18.92 7.50
N TYR A 33 11.67 20.22 7.64
CA TYR A 33 12.13 21.01 8.77
C TYR A 33 11.24 20.76 10.01
N ASP A 34 9.94 20.81 9.83
CA ASP A 34 8.98 20.61 10.92
C ASP A 34 9.00 19.18 11.46
N LEU A 35 9.17 18.17 10.59
CA LEU A 35 9.38 16.82 11.05
C LEU A 35 10.64 16.71 11.92
N GLN A 36 11.72 17.41 11.55
CA GLN A 36 12.93 17.48 12.37
C GLN A 36 12.70 18.22 13.71
N LEU A 37 11.98 19.35 13.66
CA LEU A 37 11.64 20.11 14.86
C LEU A 37 10.75 19.31 15.80
N ARG A 38 9.70 18.67 15.28
CA ARG A 38 8.77 17.90 16.10
C ARG A 38 9.38 16.65 16.73
N ILE A 39 10.33 16.02 16.07
CA ILE A 39 11.08 14.92 16.66
C ILE A 39 12.10 15.47 17.69
N GLY A 40 12.56 16.72 17.55
CA GLY A 40 13.41 17.42 18.53
C GLY A 40 12.63 18.12 19.64
N ASN A 41 11.32 18.31 19.47
CA ASN A 41 10.39 18.99 20.37
C ASN A 41 9.26 18.05 20.81
N GLU A 42 9.55 16.79 21.03
CA GLU A 42 8.62 15.93 21.76
C GLU A 42 8.40 16.52 23.17
N PRO A 43 7.22 16.32 23.77
CA PRO A 43 7.02 16.70 25.15
C PRO A 43 8.24 16.23 25.95
N VAL A 44 8.92 17.14 26.60
CA VAL A 44 10.08 16.78 27.42
C VAL A 44 9.56 16.08 28.64
N TYR A 45 10.00 14.84 28.82
CA TYR A 45 9.66 14.05 29.98
C TYR A 45 10.85 14.02 30.93
N GLU A 46 10.62 14.41 32.16
CA GLU A 46 11.55 14.25 33.27
C GLU A 46 11.20 12.96 34.00
N ILE A 47 12.19 12.08 34.18
CA ILE A 47 11.98 10.81 34.83
C ILE A 47 11.88 11.07 36.34
N ALA A 48 10.69 10.81 36.90
CA ALA A 48 10.47 10.86 38.33
C ALA A 48 10.78 9.51 38.98
N ASN A 49 10.37 8.40 38.36
CA ASN A 49 10.73 7.04 38.74
C ASN A 49 10.69 6.14 37.48
N ASP A 50 11.78 5.43 37.21
CA ASP A 50 11.88 4.41 36.14
C ASP A 50 12.07 2.98 36.69
N ASP A 51 11.99 2.78 37.99
CA ASP A 51 11.96 1.46 38.61
C ASP A 51 10.55 0.85 38.50
N TYR A 52 10.45 -0.31 37.84
CA TYR A 52 9.22 -1.04 37.57
C TYR A 52 9.37 -2.53 37.86
N THR A 53 9.49 -2.85 39.11
CA THR A 53 9.75 -4.21 39.61
C THR A 53 8.47 -4.98 39.97
N ARG A 54 7.33 -4.30 40.16
CA ARG A 54 6.05 -4.93 40.50
C ARG A 54 4.89 -4.22 39.81
N ILE A 55 3.77 -4.93 39.66
CA ILE A 55 2.50 -4.39 39.12
C ILE A 55 1.55 -4.19 40.31
N ILE A 56 0.84 -3.05 40.33
CA ILE A 56 -0.23 -2.74 41.27
C ILE A 56 -1.49 -2.50 40.44
N ASP A 57 -2.51 -3.32 40.68
CA ASP A 57 -3.80 -3.16 40.00
C ASP A 57 -4.53 -1.93 40.52
N VAL A 58 -5.24 -1.23 39.63
CA VAL A 58 -6.02 -0.06 39.97
C VAL A 58 -7.30 -0.50 40.71
N PRO A 59 -7.43 -0.20 42.00
CA PRO A 59 -8.62 -0.57 42.75
C PRO A 59 -9.84 0.31 42.39
N GLU A 60 -11.02 -0.01 42.95
CA GLU A 60 -12.26 0.74 42.66
C GLU A 60 -12.14 2.22 43.10
N ASP A 61 -11.47 2.50 44.25
CA ASP A 61 -11.24 3.85 44.75
C ASP A 61 -10.04 4.55 44.11
N GLY A 62 -9.37 3.89 43.15
CA GLY A 62 -8.21 4.43 42.42
C GLY A 62 -6.90 4.37 43.21
N LEU A 63 -5.85 4.81 42.54
CA LEU A 63 -4.49 4.94 43.09
C LEU A 63 -4.17 6.42 43.34
N TRP A 64 -3.51 6.72 44.43
CA TRP A 64 -3.07 8.07 44.79
C TRP A 64 -1.54 8.11 44.89
N GLN A 65 -0.90 8.79 43.94
CA GLN A 65 0.56 8.95 43.88
C GLN A 65 0.94 10.39 44.19
N THR A 66 1.75 10.57 45.26
CA THR A 66 2.26 11.91 45.60
C THR A 66 3.28 12.38 44.55
N VAL A 67 3.23 13.68 44.23
CA VAL A 67 4.04 14.36 43.20
C VAL A 67 4.64 15.62 43.87
N PRO A 68 5.90 15.59 44.31
CA PRO A 68 6.57 16.80 44.77
C PRO A 68 6.95 17.70 43.57
N LEU A 69 6.63 18.98 43.68
CA LEU A 69 7.00 19.99 42.68
C LEU A 69 7.81 21.10 43.33
N GLU A 70 8.82 21.57 42.61
CA GLU A 70 9.60 22.75 43.01
C GLU A 70 8.89 24.05 42.65
N ALA A 71 9.24 25.15 43.32
CA ALA A 71 8.68 26.47 43.02
C ALA A 71 9.02 26.88 41.58
N GLY A 72 7.99 27.23 40.79
CA GLY A 72 8.12 27.60 39.39
C GLY A 72 8.15 26.42 38.44
N GLN A 73 8.13 25.18 38.90
CA GLN A 73 8.05 24.00 38.05
C GLN A 73 6.68 23.93 37.39
N THR A 74 6.67 23.67 36.10
CA THR A 74 5.44 23.56 35.30
C THR A 74 5.22 22.13 34.86
N LEU A 75 4.04 21.62 35.11
CA LEU A 75 3.60 20.27 34.75
C LEU A 75 2.51 20.37 33.68
N TYR A 76 2.78 19.82 32.49
CA TYR A 76 1.83 19.76 31.36
C TYR A 76 1.05 18.43 31.33
N GLY A 77 1.49 17.45 32.12
CA GLY A 77 0.92 16.12 32.19
C GLY A 77 1.92 15.12 32.78
N CYS A 78 1.63 13.86 32.60
CA CYS A 78 2.50 12.78 33.05
C CYS A 78 2.47 11.60 32.07
N ARG A 79 3.42 10.67 32.24
CA ARG A 79 3.39 9.34 31.65
C ARG A 79 3.46 8.30 32.75
N LEU A 80 2.62 7.29 32.61
CA LEU A 80 2.51 6.15 33.51
C LEU A 80 2.73 4.87 32.73
N ARG A 81 3.42 3.89 33.32
CA ARG A 81 3.64 2.60 32.70
C ARG A 81 2.56 1.62 33.13
N PHE A 82 1.77 1.13 32.17
CA PHE A 82 0.65 0.24 32.41
C PHE A 82 1.00 -1.22 32.17
N SER A 83 0.28 -2.10 32.89
CA SER A 83 0.16 -3.51 32.54
C SER A 83 -1.29 -3.83 32.25
N THR A 84 -1.53 -4.46 31.11
CA THR A 84 -2.83 -5.00 30.75
C THR A 84 -2.93 -6.49 31.02
N HIS A 85 -1.95 -7.06 31.70
CA HIS A 85 -1.80 -8.50 31.95
C HIS A 85 -1.86 -9.34 30.66
N GLY A 86 -1.34 -8.78 29.55
CA GLY A 86 -1.28 -9.43 28.24
C GLY A 86 -2.58 -9.43 27.46
N GLU A 87 -3.63 -8.74 27.94
CA GLU A 87 -4.88 -8.64 27.21
C GLU A 87 -4.94 -7.43 26.28
N LEU A 88 -5.53 -7.60 25.11
CA LEU A 88 -5.62 -6.61 24.04
C LEU A 88 -7.08 -6.15 23.82
N TYR A 89 -7.25 -4.92 23.29
CA TYR A 89 -8.51 -4.39 22.75
C TYR A 89 -9.65 -4.29 23.77
N ARG A 90 -9.45 -3.47 24.78
CA ARG A 90 -10.41 -3.24 25.86
C ARG A 90 -11.23 -1.97 25.64
N ALA A 91 -12.51 -2.00 26.00
CA ALA A 91 -13.35 -0.80 26.11
C ALA A 91 -13.23 -0.27 27.55
N GLY A 92 -13.03 1.03 27.72
CA GLY A 92 -12.93 1.66 29.03
C GLY A 92 -12.17 2.96 28.97
N MET A 93 -12.16 3.68 30.08
CA MET A 93 -11.47 4.95 30.22
C MET A 93 -10.83 5.03 31.60
N VAL A 94 -9.56 5.42 31.63
CA VAL A 94 -8.83 5.75 32.86
C VAL A 94 -8.70 7.27 32.95
N MET A 95 -8.93 7.80 34.14
CA MET A 95 -8.70 9.20 34.49
C MET A 95 -7.41 9.33 35.26
N VAL A 96 -6.72 10.44 35.03
CA VAL A 96 -5.51 10.83 35.77
C VAL A 96 -5.67 12.30 36.13
N ASP A 97 -6.07 12.54 37.35
CA ASP A 97 -6.33 13.86 37.87
C ASP A 97 -5.16 14.32 38.75
N LEU A 98 -4.72 15.57 38.53
CA LEU A 98 -3.79 16.24 39.45
C LEU A 98 -4.60 16.95 40.51
N CYS A 99 -4.40 16.54 41.78
CA CYS A 99 -5.14 17.04 42.91
C CYS A 99 -4.21 17.76 43.92
N ASP A 100 -4.77 18.69 44.70
CA ASP A 100 -4.11 19.24 45.85
C ASP A 100 -4.10 18.24 47.05
N ALA A 101 -3.53 18.65 48.18
CA ALA A 101 -3.47 17.83 49.38
C ALA A 101 -4.84 17.49 50.00
N ASP A 102 -5.87 18.26 49.70
CA ASP A 102 -7.24 18.07 50.17
C ASP A 102 -8.06 17.22 49.18
N GLY A 103 -7.47 16.77 48.07
CA GLY A 103 -8.14 15.99 47.00
C GLY A 103 -8.93 16.83 45.98
N THR A 104 -8.77 18.17 46.00
CA THR A 104 -9.41 19.02 45.02
C THR A 104 -8.72 18.90 43.66
N ILE A 105 -9.48 18.62 42.60
CA ILE A 105 -8.93 18.44 41.26
C ILE A 105 -8.46 19.78 40.69
N LEU A 106 -7.19 19.88 40.38
CA LEU A 106 -6.54 21.03 39.76
C LEU A 106 -6.49 20.89 38.24
N ARG A 107 -6.25 19.67 37.74
CA ARG A 107 -6.17 19.34 36.31
C ARG A 107 -6.68 17.93 36.08
N GLU A 108 -7.24 17.70 34.91
CA GLU A 108 -7.78 16.40 34.50
C GLU A 108 -7.12 15.93 33.20
N ALA A 109 -6.90 14.62 33.09
CA ALA A 109 -6.55 13.96 31.85
C ALA A 109 -7.24 12.61 31.76
N ALA A 110 -7.61 12.20 30.54
CA ALA A 110 -8.27 10.93 30.30
C ALA A 110 -7.55 10.12 29.23
N GLY A 111 -7.51 8.82 29.41
CA GLY A 111 -6.98 7.86 28.43
C GLY A 111 -7.98 6.77 28.12
N ASN A 112 -8.18 6.47 26.84
CA ASN A 112 -8.98 5.33 26.42
C ASN A 112 -8.12 4.05 26.54
N TYR A 113 -8.68 2.98 27.08
CA TYR A 113 -8.01 1.70 27.20
C TYR A 113 -7.50 1.13 25.88
N ALA A 114 -8.17 1.44 24.77
CA ALA A 114 -7.70 1.07 23.44
C ALA A 114 -6.32 1.63 23.07
N ASN A 115 -5.87 2.67 23.79
CA ASN A 115 -4.58 3.33 23.61
C ASN A 115 -3.56 2.98 24.71
N ILE A 116 -3.93 2.08 25.61
CA ILE A 116 -3.05 1.59 26.69
C ILE A 116 -2.55 0.20 26.30
N PHE A 117 -1.25 0.05 26.22
CA PHE A 117 -0.60 -1.19 25.84
C PHE A 117 0.15 -1.80 27.02
N ASP A 118 0.23 -3.13 27.00
CA ASP A 118 0.91 -3.87 28.04
C ASP A 118 2.39 -3.47 28.09
N ASP A 119 2.89 -3.32 29.32
CA ASP A 119 4.27 -3.00 29.62
C ASP A 119 4.79 -1.70 28.97
N ASN A 120 3.94 -0.68 28.83
CA ASN A 120 4.28 0.55 28.14
C ASN A 120 3.89 1.83 28.87
N PHE A 121 4.66 2.91 28.60
CA PHE A 121 4.35 4.25 29.07
C PHE A 121 3.25 4.91 28.23
N THR A 122 2.13 5.24 28.85
CA THR A 122 1.03 6.02 28.23
C THR A 122 1.05 7.45 28.77
N GLY A 123 0.97 8.43 27.86
CA GLY A 123 0.97 9.87 28.19
C GLY A 123 -0.42 10.40 28.47
N PHE A 124 -0.53 11.23 29.50
CA PHE A 124 -1.73 11.96 29.91
C PHE A 124 -1.40 13.46 29.93
N ALA A 125 -1.88 14.20 28.95
CA ALA A 125 -1.67 15.64 28.87
C ALA A 125 -2.86 16.37 29.52
N PHE A 126 -2.57 17.27 30.43
CA PHE A 126 -3.58 18.15 31.02
C PHE A 126 -4.07 19.18 29.99
N GLY A 127 -5.34 19.52 30.04
CA GLY A 127 -5.92 20.52 29.12
C GLY A 127 -5.25 21.90 29.22
N THR A 128 -4.71 22.23 30.41
CA THR A 128 -3.89 23.42 30.68
C THR A 128 -2.79 23.05 31.67
N ALA A 129 -1.59 23.58 31.47
CA ALA A 129 -0.47 23.32 32.40
C ALA A 129 -0.79 23.80 33.83
N TYR A 130 -0.13 23.16 34.79
CA TYR A 130 -0.10 23.60 36.16
C TYR A 130 1.31 24.11 36.48
N THR A 131 1.41 25.29 37.07
CA THR A 131 2.70 25.84 37.56
C THR A 131 2.65 26.02 39.07
N ALA A 132 3.57 25.36 39.74
CA ALA A 132 3.69 25.46 41.20
C ALA A 132 4.16 26.85 41.60
N ALA A 133 3.35 27.60 42.36
CA ALA A 133 3.73 28.93 42.84
C ALA A 133 4.82 28.88 43.94
N GLN A 134 4.89 27.81 44.68
CA GLN A 134 5.89 27.50 45.71
C GLN A 134 6.17 25.98 45.70
N ALA A 135 7.19 25.56 46.42
CA ALA A 135 7.42 24.13 46.56
C ALA A 135 6.24 23.48 47.30
N GLU A 136 5.62 22.49 46.69
CA GLU A 136 4.40 21.83 47.16
C GLU A 136 4.38 20.36 46.76
N THR A 137 3.57 19.57 47.46
CA THR A 137 3.36 18.18 47.12
C THR A 137 1.89 18.01 46.70
N LEU A 138 1.69 17.64 45.45
CA LEU A 138 0.38 17.34 44.86
C LEU A 138 0.18 15.82 44.81
N CYS A 139 -0.99 15.37 44.36
CA CYS A 139 -1.31 13.97 44.15
C CYS A 139 -1.83 13.73 42.72
N LEU A 140 -1.40 12.65 42.11
CA LEU A 140 -2.07 12.06 40.96
C LEU A 140 -3.08 11.03 41.44
N HIS A 141 -4.36 11.23 41.11
CA HIS A 141 -5.42 10.26 41.31
C HIS A 141 -5.69 9.54 40.03
N ILE A 142 -5.45 8.23 40.01
CA ILE A 142 -5.58 7.37 38.83
C ILE A 142 -6.73 6.40 39.10
N TYR A 143 -7.81 6.46 38.30
CA TYR A 143 -9.00 5.64 38.52
C TYR A 143 -9.73 5.30 37.22
N ASN A 144 -10.53 4.25 37.27
CA ASN A 144 -11.33 3.77 36.14
C ASN A 144 -12.73 4.40 36.18
N VAL A 145 -13.22 4.92 35.04
CA VAL A 145 -14.55 5.55 34.94
C VAL A 145 -15.63 4.59 34.47
N VAL A 146 -15.29 3.56 33.75
CA VAL A 146 -16.23 2.59 33.20
C VAL A 146 -15.88 1.21 33.73
N GLU A 147 -16.91 0.46 34.16
CA GLU A 147 -16.74 -0.94 34.54
C GLU A 147 -16.00 -1.72 33.46
N TRP A 148 -15.03 -2.43 33.88
CA TRP A 148 -14.04 -3.08 33.04
C TRP A 148 -14.02 -4.59 33.30
N GLU A 149 -13.94 -5.40 32.26
CA GLU A 149 -13.81 -6.84 32.37
C GLU A 149 -12.33 -7.26 32.47
N GLY A 150 -11.70 -7.05 33.62
CA GLY A 150 -10.34 -7.48 33.92
C GLY A 150 -9.45 -6.44 34.61
N PRO A 151 -8.36 -6.83 35.23
CA PRO A 151 -7.51 -5.92 36.01
C PRO A 151 -6.67 -5.02 35.05
N LEU A 152 -6.60 -3.73 35.31
CA LEU A 152 -5.65 -2.80 34.75
C LEU A 152 -4.63 -2.50 35.83
N GLY A 153 -3.37 -2.79 35.56
CA GLY A 153 -2.28 -2.56 36.51
C GLY A 153 -1.37 -1.40 36.07
N LEU A 154 -0.62 -0.89 37.03
CA LEU A 154 0.47 0.05 36.84
C LEU A 154 1.76 -0.52 37.37
N TRP A 155 2.84 -0.34 36.66
CA TRP A 155 4.16 -0.71 37.10
C TRP A 155 4.66 0.26 38.20
N ALA A 156 5.28 -0.28 39.21
CA ALA A 156 5.79 0.46 40.35
C ALA A 156 7.11 -0.12 40.86
N SER A 157 7.86 0.68 41.60
CA SER A 157 9.02 0.25 42.34
C SER A 157 8.63 -0.61 43.56
N THR A 158 9.60 -1.36 44.07
CA THR A 158 9.51 -1.95 45.40
C THR A 158 10.10 -0.94 46.41
N GLY A 159 9.22 -0.32 47.21
CA GLY A 159 9.58 0.75 48.14
C GLY A 159 9.38 2.16 47.55
N THR A 160 9.36 3.15 48.40
CA THR A 160 9.17 4.57 48.04
C THR A 160 10.43 5.17 47.42
N VAL A 161 10.26 6.04 46.41
CA VAL A 161 11.36 6.76 45.75
C VAL A 161 11.30 8.24 46.15
N GLY A 162 12.33 8.71 46.85
CA GLY A 162 12.40 10.09 47.32
C GLY A 162 11.26 10.44 48.29
N ALA A 163 10.52 11.53 48.02
CA ALA A 163 9.37 11.98 48.80
C ALA A 163 8.02 11.50 48.18
N MET A 164 8.06 10.58 47.23
CA MET A 164 6.87 10.07 46.53
C MET A 164 6.35 8.82 47.25
N SER A 165 5.07 8.79 47.57
CA SER A 165 4.36 7.64 48.14
C SER A 165 3.14 7.28 47.32
N LEU A 166 2.79 6.01 47.26
CA LEU A 166 1.62 5.48 46.62
C LEU A 166 0.63 4.91 47.63
N THR A 167 -0.62 5.35 47.54
CA THR A 167 -1.71 4.82 48.34
C THR A 167 -2.71 4.09 47.46
N ALA A 168 -3.07 2.87 47.84
CA ALA A 168 -4.10 2.06 47.22
C ALA A 168 -5.12 1.66 48.28
N ASP A 169 -6.43 1.82 48.03
CA ASP A 169 -7.50 1.53 48.98
C ASP A 169 -7.30 2.20 50.35
N GLY A 170 -6.74 3.40 50.36
CA GLY A 170 -6.47 4.16 51.59
C GLY A 170 -5.27 3.65 52.41
N VAL A 171 -4.51 2.68 51.92
CA VAL A 171 -3.34 2.09 52.58
C VAL A 171 -2.07 2.43 51.80
N ASP A 172 -1.01 2.79 52.51
CA ASP A 172 0.31 2.98 51.89
C ASP A 172 0.79 1.67 51.26
N ALA A 173 1.05 1.71 49.97
CA ALA A 173 1.44 0.54 49.19
C ALA A 173 2.95 0.22 49.30
N ASP A 174 3.74 1.05 50.00
CA ASP A 174 5.21 0.97 50.04
C ASP A 174 5.78 0.83 48.62
N ALA A 175 5.43 1.79 47.76
CA ALA A 175 5.78 1.78 46.33
C ALA A 175 5.76 3.22 45.75
N THR A 176 6.31 3.36 44.56
CA THR A 176 6.17 4.55 43.72
C THR A 176 5.90 4.10 42.28
N LEU A 177 4.90 4.66 41.63
CA LEU A 177 4.59 4.32 40.26
C LEU A 177 5.76 4.67 39.30
N ALA A 178 5.97 3.88 38.29
CA ALA A 178 6.84 4.22 37.17
C ALA A 178 6.22 5.46 36.45
N LEU A 179 6.84 6.61 36.67
CA LEU A 179 6.25 7.92 36.40
C LEU A 179 7.27 8.84 35.75
N GLN A 180 6.83 9.55 34.73
CA GLN A 180 7.57 10.63 34.08
C GLN A 180 6.69 11.89 34.08
N TYR A 181 7.28 13.04 34.36
CA TYR A 181 6.61 14.35 34.30
C TYR A 181 6.71 14.92 32.88
N MET A 182 5.61 15.40 32.34
CA MET A 182 5.63 16.19 31.11
C MET A 182 5.92 17.65 31.46
N THR A 183 7.14 18.09 31.18
CA THR A 183 7.63 19.43 31.57
C THR A 183 7.58 20.45 30.45
N ASP A 184 7.28 20.03 29.23
CA ASP A 184 7.04 20.92 28.09
C ASP A 184 5.94 20.34 27.20
N ASP A 185 5.00 21.19 26.81
CA ASP A 185 3.96 20.91 25.81
C ASP A 185 4.27 21.66 24.51
N SER A 186 5.20 21.13 23.72
CA SER A 186 5.59 21.74 22.45
C SER A 186 4.53 21.63 21.34
N GLY A 187 3.30 21.34 21.67
CA GLY A 187 2.18 21.08 20.75
C GLY A 187 1.54 22.32 20.12
N SER A 188 2.22 23.05 19.25
CA SER A 188 1.61 24.14 18.43
C SER A 188 0.93 23.62 17.14
N TRP A 189 0.32 22.43 17.17
CA TRP A 189 -0.29 21.82 16.00
C TRP A 189 -1.24 22.73 15.17
N PRO A 190 -2.00 23.69 15.76
CA PRO A 190 -2.86 24.56 14.97
C PRO A 190 -2.10 25.54 14.07
N SER A 191 -0.97 26.10 14.55
CA SER A 191 -0.13 27.00 13.75
C SER A 191 0.58 26.24 12.63
N ASP A 192 1.02 25.00 12.92
CA ASP A 192 1.67 24.13 11.96
C ASP A 192 0.72 23.67 10.88
N LEU A 193 -0.53 23.35 11.26
CA LEU A 193 -1.59 23.02 10.31
C LEU A 193 -1.88 24.22 9.38
N ALA A 194 -1.96 25.44 9.93
CA ALA A 194 -2.19 26.65 9.15
C ALA A 194 -1.02 26.94 8.19
N ASN A 195 0.24 26.76 8.64
CA ASN A 195 1.43 26.95 7.83
C ASN A 195 1.52 25.93 6.68
N GLY A 196 1.04 24.70 6.88
CA GLY A 196 0.95 23.69 5.81
C GLY A 196 -0.24 23.91 4.88
N LEU A 197 -1.38 24.39 5.40
CA LEU A 197 -2.61 24.53 4.64
C LEU A 197 -2.50 25.60 3.53
N ALA A 198 -1.85 26.73 3.81
CA ALA A 198 -1.73 27.82 2.86
C ALA A 198 -1.01 27.42 1.55
N PRO A 199 0.18 26.79 1.58
CA PRO A 199 0.84 26.33 0.34
C PRO A 199 0.07 25.15 -0.32
N LEU A 200 -0.66 24.32 0.42
CA LEU A 200 -1.51 23.29 -0.18
C LEU A 200 -2.69 23.89 -0.95
N LEU A 201 -3.35 24.92 -0.40
CA LEU A 201 -4.40 25.67 -1.08
C LEU A 201 -3.87 26.39 -2.30
N ALA A 202 -2.69 27.01 -2.22
CA ALA A 202 -2.02 27.64 -3.36
C ALA A 202 -1.74 26.63 -4.49
N PHE A 203 -1.31 25.43 -4.15
CA PHE A 203 -1.11 24.36 -5.14
C PHE A 203 -2.41 23.84 -5.72
N ALA A 204 -3.48 23.68 -4.91
CA ALA A 204 -4.81 23.30 -5.41
C ALA A 204 -5.37 24.36 -6.36
N ALA A 205 -5.21 25.65 -6.04
CA ALA A 205 -5.56 26.75 -6.93
C ALA A 205 -4.78 26.72 -8.24
N PHE A 206 -3.47 26.43 -8.18
CA PHE A 206 -2.67 26.21 -9.38
C PHE A 206 -3.17 25.04 -10.23
N ALA A 207 -3.50 23.90 -9.61
CA ALA A 207 -4.08 22.76 -10.34
C ALA A 207 -5.41 23.14 -11.01
N ALA A 208 -6.24 23.98 -10.37
CA ALA A 208 -7.45 24.51 -10.97
C ALA A 208 -7.15 25.41 -12.18
N VAL A 209 -6.16 26.31 -12.08
CA VAL A 209 -5.72 27.14 -13.22
C VAL A 209 -5.22 26.26 -14.36
N LEU A 210 -4.42 25.23 -14.07
CA LEU A 210 -3.91 24.30 -15.07
C LEU A 210 -5.04 23.56 -15.80
N LEU A 211 -6.01 23.05 -15.07
CA LEU A 211 -7.11 22.25 -15.61
C LEU A 211 -8.18 23.08 -16.35
N PHE A 212 -8.57 24.19 -15.79
CA PHE A 212 -9.71 25.00 -16.28
C PHE A 212 -9.27 26.26 -17.01
N GLY A 213 -8.32 27.01 -16.49
CA GLY A 213 -7.82 28.24 -17.09
C GLY A 213 -7.02 27.98 -18.37
N LEU A 214 -6.02 27.12 -18.26
CA LEU A 214 -5.11 26.76 -19.38
C LEU A 214 -5.63 25.60 -20.21
N ARG A 215 -6.59 24.84 -19.69
CA ARG A 215 -7.10 23.59 -20.30
C ARG A 215 -5.95 22.68 -20.72
N ALA A 216 -4.95 22.53 -19.83
CA ALA A 216 -3.78 21.71 -20.09
C ALA A 216 -4.17 20.28 -20.49
N PRO A 217 -3.37 19.61 -21.32
CA PRO A 217 -3.55 18.20 -21.61
C PRO A 217 -3.47 17.37 -20.33
N LEU A 218 -4.38 16.42 -20.13
CA LEU A 218 -4.41 15.57 -18.93
C LEU A 218 -3.09 14.83 -18.64
N PRO A 219 -2.33 14.34 -19.65
CA PRO A 219 -0.99 13.78 -19.39
C PRO A 219 -0.05 14.76 -18.68
N LEU A 220 -0.05 16.05 -19.09
CA LEU A 220 0.75 17.08 -18.44
C LEU A 220 0.26 17.34 -17.01
N THR A 221 -1.06 17.33 -16.78
CA THR A 221 -1.63 17.47 -15.44
C THR A 221 -1.17 16.32 -14.53
N VAL A 222 -1.21 15.08 -15.02
CA VAL A 222 -0.73 13.91 -14.27
C VAL A 222 0.77 14.03 -13.98
N ALA A 223 1.57 14.49 -14.95
CA ALA A 223 3.01 14.69 -14.74
C ALA A 223 3.29 15.70 -13.63
N VAL A 224 2.68 16.89 -13.71
CA VAL A 224 2.97 18.01 -12.79
C VAL A 224 2.37 17.74 -11.40
N VAL A 225 1.08 17.42 -11.34
CA VAL A 225 0.38 17.19 -10.07
C VAL A 225 0.88 15.91 -9.40
N GLY A 226 1.07 14.85 -10.19
CA GLY A 226 1.58 13.57 -9.71
C GLY A 226 3.01 13.69 -9.15
N LEU A 227 3.89 14.46 -9.83
CA LEU A 227 5.24 14.70 -9.33
C LEU A 227 5.21 15.47 -8.01
N ALA A 228 4.42 16.53 -7.93
CA ALA A 228 4.32 17.34 -6.72
C ALA A 228 3.76 16.54 -5.54
N CYS A 229 2.60 15.91 -5.69
CA CYS A 229 2.00 15.09 -4.65
C CYS A 229 2.89 13.88 -4.30
N GLY A 230 3.49 13.24 -5.31
CA GLY A 230 4.40 12.11 -5.09
C GLY A 230 5.65 12.49 -4.31
N LEU A 231 6.28 13.64 -4.60
CA LEU A 231 7.42 14.14 -3.82
C LEU A 231 7.01 14.47 -2.37
N LEU A 232 5.79 14.94 -2.15
CA LEU A 232 5.26 15.11 -0.79
C LEU A 232 5.10 13.76 -0.08
N PHE A 233 4.59 12.71 -0.75
CA PHE A 233 4.56 11.36 -0.18
C PHE A 233 5.95 10.83 0.16
N VAL A 234 6.96 11.03 -0.71
CA VAL A 234 8.37 10.67 -0.41
C VAL A 234 8.86 11.32 0.88
N ARG A 235 8.39 12.54 1.20
CA ARG A 235 8.81 13.30 2.38
C ARG A 235 7.97 13.04 3.63
N VAL A 236 6.64 12.97 3.46
CA VAL A 236 5.70 12.78 4.57
C VAL A 236 5.77 11.37 5.15
N THR A 237 5.96 10.35 4.29
CA THR A 237 6.03 8.96 4.77
C THR A 237 7.39 8.72 5.44
N PRO A 238 7.41 8.38 6.74
CA PRO A 238 8.65 8.05 7.44
C PRO A 238 9.40 6.90 6.77
N ALA A 239 10.67 6.74 7.08
CA ALA A 239 11.47 5.67 6.51
C ALA A 239 10.94 4.30 6.95
N LEU A 240 10.82 3.37 6.01
CA LEU A 240 10.40 1.97 6.20
C LEU A 240 8.98 1.77 6.79
N VAL A 241 8.15 2.82 6.78
CA VAL A 241 6.75 2.78 7.26
C VAL A 241 5.75 2.51 6.14
N ALA A 242 6.13 2.68 4.88
CA ALA A 242 5.25 2.32 3.77
C ALA A 242 5.00 0.79 3.71
N PRO A 243 3.89 0.34 3.11
CA PRO A 243 3.55 -1.08 3.09
C PRO A 243 4.67 -1.98 2.56
N ASP A 244 5.07 -2.97 3.35
CA ASP A 244 6.12 -3.96 3.05
C ASP A 244 7.49 -3.33 2.69
N GLU A 245 7.73 -2.06 3.02
CA GLU A 245 8.90 -1.31 2.53
C GLU A 245 10.23 -1.88 3.03
N TYR A 246 10.24 -2.50 4.21
CA TYR A 246 11.40 -3.19 4.74
C TYR A 246 11.85 -4.33 3.81
N THR A 247 10.93 -5.20 3.41
CA THR A 247 11.20 -6.30 2.46
C THR A 247 11.58 -5.76 1.08
N HIS A 248 10.93 -4.69 0.65
CA HIS A 248 11.23 -4.04 -0.63
C HIS A 248 12.61 -3.40 -0.65
N LEU A 249 13.10 -2.89 0.50
CA LEU A 249 14.46 -2.38 0.62
C LEU A 249 15.49 -3.48 0.36
N ALA A 250 15.34 -4.64 1.00
CA ALA A 250 16.27 -5.76 0.82
C ALA A 250 16.34 -6.21 -0.65
N ALA A 251 15.19 -6.38 -1.30
CA ALA A 251 15.11 -6.75 -2.71
C ALA A 251 15.72 -5.71 -3.67
N ALA A 252 15.47 -4.43 -3.41
CA ALA A 252 16.03 -3.34 -4.22
C ALA A 252 17.54 -3.18 -4.00
N TYR A 253 18.01 -3.37 -2.77
CA TYR A 253 19.43 -3.31 -2.42
C TYR A 253 20.20 -4.46 -3.06
N GLU A 254 19.67 -5.69 -3.00
CA GLU A 254 20.20 -6.86 -3.69
C GLU A 254 20.42 -6.58 -5.19
N LEU A 255 19.38 -6.05 -5.84
CA LEU A 255 19.46 -5.72 -7.26
C LEU A 255 20.48 -4.60 -7.52
N ALA A 256 20.58 -3.60 -6.65
CA ALA A 256 21.56 -2.52 -6.74
C ALA A 256 23.01 -3.03 -6.65
N SER A 257 23.28 -4.00 -5.77
CA SER A 257 24.58 -4.66 -5.67
C SER A 257 24.91 -5.45 -6.95
N ARG A 258 23.94 -6.21 -7.48
CA ARG A 258 24.10 -6.91 -8.77
C ARG A 258 24.37 -5.96 -9.93
N LEU A 259 23.69 -4.82 -10.00
CA LEU A 259 23.94 -3.78 -11.01
C LEU A 259 25.35 -3.18 -10.89
N GLY A 260 25.93 -3.17 -9.70
CA GLY A 260 27.32 -2.76 -9.45
C GLY A 260 28.36 -3.82 -9.70
N GLY A 261 27.94 -5.06 -10.06
CA GLY A 261 28.85 -6.19 -10.22
C GLY A 261 29.33 -6.78 -8.88
N GLU A 262 28.66 -6.45 -7.77
CA GLU A 262 28.98 -6.93 -6.43
C GLU A 262 28.25 -8.24 -6.13
N THR A 263 28.83 -9.09 -5.28
CA THR A 263 28.14 -10.27 -4.74
C THR A 263 27.06 -9.79 -3.77
N PRO A 264 25.78 -10.13 -3.97
CA PRO A 264 24.70 -9.57 -3.16
C PRO A 264 24.50 -10.29 -1.82
N ALA A 265 25.09 -11.47 -1.62
CA ALA A 265 24.88 -12.30 -0.44
C ALA A 265 26.16 -13.03 -0.01
N ASP A 266 26.22 -13.37 1.26
CA ASP A 266 27.23 -14.26 1.81
C ASP A 266 26.95 -15.75 1.50
N GLU A 267 27.78 -16.65 2.04
CA GLU A 267 27.64 -18.10 1.86
C GLU A 267 26.36 -18.67 2.50
N ASN A 268 25.77 -17.95 3.50
CA ASN A 268 24.53 -18.32 4.19
C ASN A 268 23.29 -17.73 3.53
N GLY A 269 23.45 -17.02 2.41
CA GLY A 269 22.37 -16.32 1.71
C GLY A 269 21.92 -15.04 2.42
N CYS A 270 22.66 -14.51 3.40
CA CYS A 270 22.38 -13.25 4.05
C CYS A 270 22.78 -12.08 3.13
N LEU A 271 21.94 -11.03 3.09
CA LEU A 271 22.19 -9.87 2.24
C LEU A 271 23.45 -9.14 2.70
N LEU A 272 24.32 -8.79 1.74
CA LEU A 272 25.50 -7.96 1.97
C LEU A 272 25.13 -6.49 1.73
N VAL A 273 25.32 -5.66 2.75
CA VAL A 273 25.03 -4.22 2.72
C VAL A 273 26.22 -3.42 3.24
N ARG A 274 26.27 -2.11 2.97
CA ARG A 274 27.30 -1.25 3.57
C ARG A 274 27.18 -1.30 5.10
N GLU A 275 28.30 -1.29 5.80
CA GLU A 275 28.34 -1.27 7.26
C GLU A 275 27.50 -0.12 7.85
N SER A 276 27.51 1.06 7.21
CA SER A 276 26.70 2.20 7.62
C SER A 276 25.20 2.01 7.41
N ASP A 277 24.79 1.11 6.52
CA ASP A 277 23.38 0.83 6.24
C ASP A 277 22.86 -0.37 7.08
N ALA A 278 23.74 -1.26 7.53
CA ALA A 278 23.39 -2.49 8.23
C ALA A 278 22.44 -2.30 9.43
N PRO A 279 22.59 -1.28 10.29
CA PRO A 279 21.69 -1.07 11.42
C PRO A 279 20.23 -0.87 11.02
N HIS A 280 19.95 -0.40 9.80
CA HIS A 280 18.59 -0.15 9.33
C HIS A 280 17.89 -1.40 8.79
N PHE A 281 18.59 -2.52 8.65
CA PHE A 281 18.03 -3.80 8.23
C PHE A 281 17.62 -4.69 9.41
N GLY A 282 18.23 -4.51 10.59
CA GLY A 282 17.93 -5.28 11.81
C GLY A 282 16.80 -4.69 12.64
N THR A 283 16.53 -3.41 12.52
CA THR A 283 15.58 -2.71 13.38
C THR A 283 14.22 -2.58 12.70
N ARG A 284 13.28 -3.45 13.04
CA ARG A 284 11.87 -3.22 12.72
C ARG A 284 11.35 -2.12 13.65
N SER A 285 10.76 -1.10 13.07
CA SER A 285 10.16 0.02 13.81
C SER A 285 9.13 -0.42 14.86
N GLY A 286 8.50 -1.61 14.71
CA GLY A 286 7.59 -2.19 15.69
C GLY A 286 8.25 -2.74 16.96
N GLU A 287 9.56 -3.05 16.91
CA GLU A 287 10.26 -3.65 18.04
C GLU A 287 10.79 -2.61 19.03
N ILE A 288 11.09 -1.39 18.57
CA ILE A 288 11.66 -0.32 19.41
C ILE A 288 10.68 0.82 19.70
N GLY A 289 9.45 0.69 19.27
CA GLY A 289 8.50 1.79 19.32
C GLY A 289 8.88 2.95 18.34
N ILE A 290 7.88 3.62 17.84
CA ILE A 290 8.12 4.59 16.75
C ILE A 290 8.84 5.86 17.21
N LEU A 291 8.70 6.24 18.48
CA LEU A 291 9.39 7.42 19.01
C LEU A 291 10.91 7.17 19.07
N ALA A 292 11.31 6.02 19.61
CA ALA A 292 12.71 5.61 19.64
C ALA A 292 13.25 5.46 18.20
N TYR A 293 12.48 4.85 17.31
CA TYR A 293 12.82 4.75 15.89
C TYR A 293 12.97 6.13 15.23
N LYS A 294 12.06 7.07 15.48
CA LYS A 294 12.16 8.44 14.96
C LYS A 294 13.38 9.18 15.51
N ALA A 295 13.63 9.06 16.82
CA ALA A 295 14.80 9.68 17.47
C ALA A 295 16.12 9.13 16.89
N GLU A 296 16.22 7.81 16.74
CA GLU A 296 17.37 7.16 16.11
C GLU A 296 17.51 7.57 14.63
N ALA A 297 16.42 7.56 13.88
CA ALA A 297 16.39 8.00 12.49
C ALA A 297 16.89 9.43 12.32
N LEU A 298 16.55 10.34 13.23
CA LEU A 298 17.04 11.73 13.22
C LEU A 298 18.51 11.86 13.59
N ALA A 299 18.94 11.18 14.65
CA ALA A 299 20.34 11.18 15.05
C ALA A 299 21.22 10.72 13.88
N ARG A 300 20.84 9.63 13.24
CA ARG A 300 21.58 9.06 12.09
C ARG A 300 21.41 9.82 10.77
N GLN A 301 20.40 10.69 10.64
CA GLN A 301 20.18 11.47 9.42
C GLN A 301 21.34 12.43 9.10
N LYS A 302 22.12 12.81 10.11
CA LYS A 302 23.27 13.70 10.00
C LYS A 302 24.59 12.94 9.82
N GLU A 303 24.58 11.62 9.98
CA GLU A 303 25.78 10.81 9.77
C GLU A 303 26.19 10.83 8.30
N ALA A 304 27.46 10.93 8.04
CA ALA A 304 28.00 10.80 6.68
C ALA A 304 27.80 9.34 6.20
N GLY A 305 27.61 9.15 4.91
CA GLY A 305 27.68 7.81 4.33
C GLY A 305 29.08 7.22 4.60
N GLY A 306 29.09 5.97 5.05
CA GLY A 306 30.33 5.24 5.30
C GLY A 306 30.99 4.73 4.02
N PRO A 307 32.22 4.19 4.13
CA PRO A 307 32.87 3.49 3.03
C PRO A 307 32.01 2.31 2.56
N ASP A 308 32.22 1.88 1.32
CA ASP A 308 31.47 0.76 0.68
C ASP A 308 31.87 -0.64 1.21
N ALA A 309 32.51 -0.71 2.41
CA ALA A 309 32.72 -1.99 3.09
C ALA A 309 31.37 -2.69 3.34
N LEU A 310 31.29 -3.95 2.94
CA LEU A 310 30.08 -4.74 3.01
C LEU A 310 30.09 -5.64 4.24
N THR A 311 28.98 -5.72 4.92
CA THR A 311 28.72 -6.65 6.03
C THR A 311 27.45 -7.45 5.76
N ALA A 312 27.37 -8.67 6.29
CA ALA A 312 26.19 -9.52 6.16
C ALA A 312 25.13 -9.14 7.21
N VAL A 313 23.88 -9.06 6.78
CA VAL A 313 22.73 -8.81 7.65
C VAL A 313 21.91 -10.09 7.77
N SER A 314 21.85 -10.68 8.97
CA SER A 314 21.17 -11.95 9.24
C SER A 314 19.66 -11.89 9.02
N GLU A 315 19.05 -10.74 9.27
CA GLU A 315 17.63 -10.47 9.19
C GLU A 315 17.12 -10.33 7.75
N ALA A 316 18.00 -10.09 6.78
CA ALA A 316 17.63 -9.94 5.39
C ALA A 316 18.26 -11.06 4.52
N LYS A 317 17.42 -11.82 3.83
CA LYS A 317 17.88 -12.85 2.89
C LYS A 317 17.84 -12.34 1.45
N ALA A 318 18.87 -12.67 0.68
CA ALA A 318 18.90 -12.43 -0.75
C ALA A 318 18.02 -13.45 -1.50
N GLY A 319 17.74 -13.17 -2.77
CA GLY A 319 16.91 -14.01 -3.65
C GLY A 319 15.57 -13.39 -4.03
N GLN A 320 15.24 -12.21 -3.52
CA GLN A 320 14.00 -11.49 -3.80
C GLN A 320 14.15 -10.36 -4.84
N GLY A 321 15.39 -10.04 -5.24
CA GLY A 321 15.70 -8.99 -6.21
C GLY A 321 15.20 -9.30 -7.61
N SER A 322 14.06 -8.76 -8.01
CA SER A 322 13.48 -8.93 -9.34
C SER A 322 13.58 -7.65 -10.17
N GLY A 323 13.36 -7.76 -11.49
CA GLY A 323 13.37 -6.61 -12.40
C GLY A 323 12.36 -5.51 -12.07
N ASN A 324 11.35 -5.80 -11.26
CA ASN A 324 10.38 -4.81 -10.81
C ASN A 324 10.97 -3.74 -9.86
N TYR A 325 12.10 -4.05 -9.23
CA TYR A 325 12.84 -3.12 -8.36
C TYR A 325 13.90 -2.30 -9.10
N LEU A 326 13.96 -2.39 -10.45
CA LEU A 326 14.99 -1.71 -11.22
C LEU A 326 15.06 -0.19 -10.96
N PRO A 327 13.95 0.58 -10.93
CA PRO A 327 14.02 2.01 -10.64
C PRO A 327 14.62 2.30 -9.26
N GLN A 328 14.16 1.59 -8.23
CA GLN A 328 14.64 1.74 -6.85
C GLN A 328 16.13 1.36 -6.74
N ALA A 329 16.52 0.24 -7.36
CA ALA A 329 17.89 -0.26 -7.37
C ALA A 329 18.86 0.74 -8.04
N VAL A 330 18.46 1.35 -9.15
CA VAL A 330 19.24 2.42 -9.79
C VAL A 330 19.41 3.61 -8.85
N GLY A 331 18.34 4.03 -8.16
CA GLY A 331 18.38 5.08 -7.15
C GLY A 331 19.35 4.76 -6.02
N ILE A 332 19.30 3.55 -5.46
CA ILE A 332 20.22 3.05 -4.42
C ILE A 332 21.65 3.07 -4.94
N ARG A 333 21.91 2.51 -6.12
CA ARG A 333 23.27 2.42 -6.67
C ARG A 333 23.90 3.80 -6.88
N LEU A 334 23.14 4.74 -7.44
CA LEU A 334 23.63 6.11 -7.64
C LEU A 334 23.91 6.82 -6.32
N ALA A 335 23.07 6.62 -5.30
CA ALA A 335 23.27 7.19 -3.97
C ALA A 335 24.52 6.61 -3.28
N ARG A 336 24.72 5.29 -3.37
CA ARG A 336 25.91 4.61 -2.85
C ARG A 336 27.18 5.13 -3.53
N ASN A 337 27.17 5.25 -4.84
CA ASN A 337 28.31 5.80 -5.60
C ASN A 337 28.62 7.25 -5.23
N ALA A 338 27.63 8.01 -4.78
CA ALA A 338 27.79 9.39 -4.30
C ALA A 338 28.17 9.47 -2.80
N GLY A 339 28.36 8.35 -2.10
CA GLY A 339 28.66 8.33 -0.67
C GLY A 339 27.51 8.83 0.21
N ALA A 340 26.27 8.77 -0.29
CA ALA A 340 25.10 9.24 0.45
C ALA A 340 24.80 8.34 1.68
N ASN A 341 24.31 8.95 2.75
CA ASN A 341 23.81 8.22 3.91
C ASN A 341 22.51 7.46 3.60
N PHE A 342 22.11 6.54 4.49
CA PHE A 342 20.95 5.69 4.34
C PHE A 342 19.66 6.46 3.97
N TYR A 343 19.33 7.54 4.70
CA TYR A 343 18.10 8.29 4.47
C TYR A 343 18.06 9.03 3.15
N THR A 344 19.20 9.53 2.71
CA THR A 344 19.34 10.17 1.37
C THR A 344 19.23 9.11 0.28
N MET A 345 19.84 7.94 0.48
CA MET A 345 19.74 6.79 -0.43
C MET A 345 18.27 6.31 -0.54
N LEU A 346 17.58 6.14 0.58
CA LEU A 346 16.18 5.73 0.61
C LEU A 346 15.29 6.73 -0.13
N ARG A 347 15.43 8.03 0.15
CA ARG A 347 14.67 9.08 -0.55
C ARG A 347 14.97 9.12 -2.05
N GLN A 348 16.20 8.91 -2.44
CA GLN A 348 16.57 8.84 -3.85
C GLN A 348 15.93 7.64 -4.53
N ALA A 349 15.97 6.45 -3.91
CA ALA A 349 15.34 5.26 -4.42
C ALA A 349 13.81 5.41 -4.57
N ARG A 350 13.13 5.98 -3.57
CA ARG A 350 11.70 6.34 -3.63
C ARG A 350 11.41 7.32 -4.78
N THR A 351 12.27 8.31 -4.98
CA THR A 351 12.11 9.31 -6.06
C THR A 351 12.24 8.66 -7.44
N PHE A 352 13.18 7.74 -7.63
CA PHE A 352 13.32 7.01 -8.90
C PHE A 352 12.10 6.12 -9.18
N ASN A 353 11.54 5.47 -8.16
CA ASN A 353 10.29 4.71 -8.28
C ASN A 353 9.12 5.62 -8.70
N LEU A 354 8.98 6.78 -8.06
CA LEU A 354 7.99 7.79 -8.40
C LEU A 354 8.10 8.26 -9.86
N ILE A 355 9.31 8.62 -10.30
CA ILE A 355 9.55 9.07 -11.67
C ILE A 355 9.15 7.98 -12.66
N PHE A 356 9.54 6.74 -12.41
CA PHE A 356 9.21 5.61 -13.29
C PHE A 356 7.69 5.36 -13.36
N TYR A 357 7.01 5.38 -12.21
CA TYR A 357 5.54 5.30 -12.18
C TYR A 357 4.89 6.41 -13.00
N LEU A 358 5.33 7.67 -12.81
CA LEU A 358 4.75 8.81 -13.51
C LEU A 358 5.01 8.75 -15.02
N LEU A 359 6.17 8.29 -15.46
CA LEU A 359 6.43 8.07 -16.89
C LEU A 359 5.41 7.10 -17.49
N LEU A 360 5.14 5.98 -16.82
CA LEU A 360 4.15 5.01 -17.27
C LEU A 360 2.72 5.55 -17.18
N ALA A 361 2.35 6.22 -16.10
CA ALA A 361 1.02 6.81 -15.92
C ALA A 361 0.71 7.90 -16.96
N VAL A 362 1.68 8.78 -17.23
CA VAL A 362 1.59 9.81 -18.29
C VAL A 362 1.43 9.17 -19.65
N LEU A 363 2.22 8.13 -19.95
CA LEU A 363 2.12 7.36 -21.19
C LEU A 363 0.74 6.69 -21.31
N ALA A 364 0.24 6.09 -20.23
CA ALA A 364 -1.08 5.47 -20.20
C ALA A 364 -2.19 6.48 -20.53
N VAL A 365 -2.17 7.67 -19.90
CA VAL A 365 -3.16 8.72 -20.17
C VAL A 365 -3.01 9.28 -21.59
N ALA A 366 -1.79 9.39 -22.11
CA ALA A 366 -1.54 9.86 -23.49
C ALA A 366 -2.05 8.85 -24.54
N LEU A 367 -1.83 7.56 -24.30
CA LEU A 367 -2.26 6.48 -25.19
C LEU A 367 -3.78 6.26 -25.12
N ALA A 368 -4.42 6.53 -24.01
CA ALA A 368 -5.83 6.25 -23.78
C ALA A 368 -6.74 6.94 -24.81
N PRO A 369 -7.84 6.29 -25.22
CA PRO A 369 -8.94 6.95 -25.93
C PRO A 369 -9.43 8.17 -25.14
N ALA A 370 -9.94 9.20 -25.86
CA ALA A 370 -10.36 10.47 -25.24
C ALA A 370 -11.31 10.25 -24.04
N ALA A 371 -12.27 9.35 -24.19
CA ALA A 371 -13.27 9.01 -23.18
C ALA A 371 -12.68 8.39 -21.90
N LEU A 372 -11.49 7.78 -21.96
CA LEU A 372 -10.85 7.13 -20.81
C LEU A 372 -9.80 8.01 -20.14
N ARG A 373 -9.27 9.02 -20.83
CA ARG A 373 -8.14 9.85 -20.34
C ARG A 373 -8.38 10.45 -18.98
N GLY A 374 -9.58 11.03 -18.77
CA GLY A 374 -9.94 11.64 -17.50
C GLY A 374 -10.02 10.66 -16.37
N LEU A 375 -10.62 9.49 -16.63
CA LEU A 375 -10.72 8.44 -15.64
C LEU A 375 -9.34 7.90 -15.23
N LEU A 376 -8.47 7.61 -16.21
CA LEU A 376 -7.09 7.17 -15.90
C LEU A 376 -6.29 8.24 -15.18
N ALA A 377 -6.47 9.52 -15.54
CA ALA A 377 -5.81 10.62 -14.82
C ALA A 377 -6.26 10.68 -13.36
N CYS A 378 -7.56 10.53 -13.07
CA CYS A 378 -8.07 10.48 -11.70
C CYS A 378 -7.49 9.29 -10.93
N ILE A 379 -7.49 8.09 -11.52
CA ILE A 379 -6.95 6.89 -10.85
C ILE A 379 -5.44 7.04 -10.59
N ALA A 380 -4.69 7.58 -11.54
CA ALA A 380 -3.24 7.77 -11.39
C ALA A 380 -2.87 8.80 -10.29
N LEU A 381 -3.77 9.71 -9.97
CA LEU A 381 -3.57 10.74 -8.95
C LEU A 381 -4.19 10.40 -7.60
N LEU A 382 -4.78 9.21 -7.42
CA LEU A 382 -5.26 8.74 -6.11
C LEU A 382 -4.11 8.70 -5.10
N PRO A 383 -4.39 8.88 -3.80
CA PRO A 383 -3.38 8.80 -2.75
C PRO A 383 -2.63 7.46 -2.75
N MET A 384 -3.31 6.31 -2.87
CA MET A 384 -2.65 5.00 -2.82
C MET A 384 -1.61 4.78 -3.93
N PRO A 385 -1.91 4.97 -5.24
CA PRO A 385 -0.88 4.90 -6.28
C PRO A 385 0.32 5.82 -6.05
N LEU A 386 0.08 7.04 -5.54
CA LEU A 386 1.15 8.00 -5.27
C LEU A 386 1.96 7.63 -4.03
N GLN A 387 1.34 7.07 -2.98
CA GLN A 387 2.04 6.53 -1.82
C GLN A 387 2.95 5.35 -2.23
N LEU A 388 2.42 4.39 -2.99
CA LEU A 388 3.21 3.26 -3.49
C LEU A 388 4.38 3.74 -4.37
N ALA A 389 4.14 4.73 -5.22
CA ALA A 389 5.17 5.33 -6.06
C ALA A 389 6.21 6.12 -5.25
N GLY A 390 5.78 6.78 -4.17
CA GLY A 390 6.64 7.50 -3.22
C GLY A 390 7.32 6.61 -2.17
N SER A 391 7.26 5.30 -2.32
CA SER A 391 7.91 4.29 -1.47
C SER A 391 8.81 3.37 -2.31
N LEU A 392 9.36 2.33 -1.71
CA LEU A 392 10.12 1.29 -2.43
C LEU A 392 9.23 0.20 -3.05
N SER A 393 7.91 0.32 -2.96
CA SER A 393 7.00 -0.71 -3.45
C SER A 393 7.12 -0.92 -4.97
N PRO A 394 7.34 -2.15 -5.45
CA PRO A 394 7.33 -2.48 -6.87
C PRO A 394 5.94 -2.41 -7.48
N ASP A 395 4.88 -2.35 -6.64
CA ASP A 395 3.49 -2.25 -7.10
C ASP A 395 3.26 -1.00 -7.96
N ALA A 396 4.01 0.08 -7.74
CA ALA A 396 3.95 1.29 -8.56
C ALA A 396 4.31 1.00 -10.03
N SER A 397 5.39 0.25 -10.27
CA SER A 397 5.82 -0.17 -11.61
C SER A 397 4.75 -1.06 -12.26
N VAL A 398 4.21 -2.02 -11.51
CA VAL A 398 3.14 -2.92 -11.97
C VAL A 398 1.88 -2.15 -12.35
N LEU A 399 1.44 -1.21 -11.50
CA LEU A 399 0.31 -0.31 -11.78
C LEU A 399 0.50 0.44 -13.09
N GLY A 400 1.65 1.09 -13.25
CA GLY A 400 1.97 1.83 -14.46
C GLY A 400 1.94 0.96 -15.72
N MET A 401 2.54 -0.24 -15.67
CA MET A 401 2.55 -1.19 -16.78
C MET A 401 1.13 -1.66 -17.14
N VAL A 402 0.30 -2.02 -16.16
CA VAL A 402 -1.08 -2.47 -16.40
C VAL A 402 -1.94 -1.33 -16.93
N PHE A 403 -1.78 -0.11 -16.46
CA PHE A 403 -2.47 1.07 -16.99
C PHE A 403 -2.09 1.34 -18.45
N CYS A 404 -0.79 1.27 -18.78
CA CYS A 404 -0.30 1.41 -20.15
C CYS A 404 -0.87 0.31 -21.05
N TYR A 405 -0.82 -0.94 -20.61
CA TYR A 405 -1.33 -2.08 -21.37
C TYR A 405 -2.83 -1.95 -21.65
N THR A 406 -3.61 -1.63 -20.63
CA THR A 406 -5.06 -1.41 -20.73
C THR A 406 -5.38 -0.26 -21.69
N ALA A 407 -4.70 0.88 -21.55
CA ALA A 407 -4.87 2.03 -22.43
C ALA A 407 -4.53 1.71 -23.88
N LEU A 408 -3.44 0.99 -24.10
CA LEU A 408 -2.98 0.57 -25.44
C LEU A 408 -3.97 -0.41 -26.08
N CYS A 409 -4.45 -1.40 -25.36
CA CYS A 409 -5.47 -2.34 -25.86
C CYS A 409 -6.75 -1.62 -26.29
N LEU A 410 -7.23 -0.67 -25.47
CA LEU A 410 -8.41 0.12 -25.79
C LEU A 410 -8.20 1.08 -26.98
N ARG A 411 -7.00 1.65 -27.12
CA ARG A 411 -6.62 2.46 -28.29
C ARG A 411 -6.60 1.63 -29.57
N LEU A 412 -5.92 0.49 -29.53
CA LEU A 412 -5.77 -0.40 -30.68
C LEU A 412 -7.07 -1.12 -31.07
N ARG A 413 -8.07 -1.11 -30.19
CA ARG A 413 -9.40 -1.58 -30.53
C ARG A 413 -10.04 -0.73 -31.65
N THR A 414 -9.78 0.58 -31.69
CA THR A 414 -10.41 1.55 -32.59
C THR A 414 -9.46 2.11 -33.65
N LYS A 415 -8.16 1.93 -33.50
CA LYS A 415 -7.12 2.48 -34.38
C LYS A 415 -6.18 1.38 -34.85
N LYS A 416 -5.65 1.52 -36.06
CA LYS A 416 -4.59 0.64 -36.58
C LYS A 416 -3.30 0.89 -35.82
N ALA A 417 -2.62 -0.19 -35.44
CA ALA A 417 -1.35 -0.16 -34.73
C ALA A 417 -0.21 0.29 -35.62
N VAL A 418 0.58 1.24 -35.18
CA VAL A 418 1.88 1.54 -35.78
C VAL A 418 2.94 0.56 -35.21
N TRP A 419 4.13 0.51 -35.83
CA TRP A 419 5.12 -0.52 -35.52
C TRP A 419 5.56 -0.53 -34.03
N TRP A 420 5.80 0.65 -33.45
CA TRP A 420 6.21 0.76 -32.04
C TRP A 420 5.09 0.37 -31.07
N GLU A 421 3.81 0.60 -31.41
CA GLU A 421 2.67 0.17 -30.59
C GLU A 421 2.55 -1.36 -30.53
N LYS A 422 2.96 -2.08 -31.58
CA LYS A 422 3.01 -3.54 -31.61
C LYS A 422 4.11 -4.06 -30.68
N ILE A 423 5.30 -3.46 -30.77
CA ILE A 423 6.42 -3.78 -29.87
C ILE A 423 6.04 -3.51 -28.41
N LEU A 424 5.46 -2.33 -28.13
CA LEU A 424 5.02 -1.95 -26.81
C LEU A 424 3.94 -2.89 -26.27
N LEU A 425 3.01 -3.35 -27.10
CA LEU A 425 1.97 -4.31 -26.71
C LEU A 425 2.60 -5.67 -26.28
N ILE A 426 3.57 -6.16 -27.03
CA ILE A 426 4.28 -7.40 -26.71
C ILE A 426 5.13 -7.22 -25.43
N ALA A 427 5.88 -6.13 -25.34
CA ALA A 427 6.74 -5.86 -24.20
C ALA A 427 5.95 -5.69 -22.89
N LEU A 428 4.89 -4.86 -22.89
CA LEU A 428 4.03 -4.68 -21.73
C LEU A 428 3.29 -5.96 -21.35
N GLY A 429 2.73 -6.67 -22.34
CA GLY A 429 2.06 -7.95 -22.10
C GLY A 429 2.99 -8.99 -21.50
N GLY A 430 4.23 -9.09 -22.02
CA GLY A 430 5.28 -9.97 -21.47
C GLY A 430 5.71 -9.57 -20.08
N ALA A 431 5.81 -8.27 -19.80
CA ALA A 431 6.26 -7.78 -18.49
C ALA A 431 5.20 -7.94 -17.38
N VAL A 432 3.90 -7.82 -17.69
CA VAL A 432 2.81 -7.92 -16.70
C VAL A 432 2.77 -9.31 -16.04
N GLY A 433 3.02 -10.38 -16.80
CA GLY A 433 3.00 -11.75 -16.27
C GLY A 433 3.97 -11.98 -15.10
N PRO A 434 5.27 -11.82 -15.30
CA PRO A 434 6.27 -12.04 -14.25
C PRO A 434 6.31 -10.94 -13.20
N ALA A 435 5.76 -9.74 -13.50
CA ALA A 435 5.78 -8.62 -12.57
C ALA A 435 5.00 -8.90 -11.28
N LYS A 436 3.81 -9.51 -11.39
CA LYS A 436 3.03 -10.01 -10.27
C LYS A 436 2.05 -11.07 -10.75
N ALA A 437 2.14 -12.26 -10.20
CA ALA A 437 1.42 -13.45 -10.67
C ALA A 437 -0.09 -13.22 -10.88
N ILE A 438 -0.72 -12.46 -10.00
CA ILE A 438 -2.17 -12.22 -9.96
C ILE A 438 -2.69 -11.39 -11.15
N TYR A 439 -1.84 -10.69 -11.91
CA TYR A 439 -2.27 -9.82 -13.02
C TYR A 439 -2.10 -10.43 -14.41
N LEU A 440 -1.57 -11.65 -14.52
CA LEU A 440 -1.52 -12.37 -15.81
C LEU A 440 -2.88 -12.34 -16.57
N PRO A 441 -4.05 -12.48 -15.92
CA PRO A 441 -5.34 -12.42 -16.62
C PRO A 441 -5.62 -11.10 -17.36
N VAL A 442 -5.00 -9.99 -16.96
CA VAL A 442 -5.14 -8.70 -17.67
C VAL A 442 -4.64 -8.80 -19.13
N VAL A 443 -3.69 -9.70 -19.38
CA VAL A 443 -3.12 -9.92 -20.72
C VAL A 443 -4.20 -10.36 -21.72
N LEU A 444 -5.30 -10.99 -21.26
CA LEU A 444 -6.46 -11.35 -22.08
C LEU A 444 -7.12 -10.15 -22.78
N LEU A 445 -6.86 -8.92 -22.32
CA LEU A 445 -7.35 -7.72 -23.01
C LEU A 445 -6.85 -7.61 -24.45
N CYS A 446 -5.76 -8.25 -24.83
CA CYS A 446 -5.33 -8.27 -26.25
C CYS A 446 -6.40 -8.82 -27.19
N PHE A 447 -7.35 -9.63 -26.68
CA PHE A 447 -8.46 -10.17 -27.49
C PHE A 447 -9.53 -9.14 -27.85
N ILE A 448 -9.60 -7.99 -27.15
CA ILE A 448 -10.53 -6.92 -27.56
C ILE A 448 -10.06 -6.21 -28.84
N ILE A 449 -8.78 -6.29 -29.17
CA ILE A 449 -8.18 -5.65 -30.34
C ILE A 449 -8.63 -6.42 -31.60
N PRO A 450 -9.21 -5.80 -32.64
CA PRO A 450 -9.43 -6.43 -33.94
C PRO A 450 -8.08 -6.88 -34.54
N VAL A 451 -8.04 -8.06 -35.12
CA VAL A 451 -6.81 -8.59 -35.76
C VAL A 451 -6.32 -7.65 -36.87
N ASP A 452 -7.27 -7.09 -37.63
CA ASP A 452 -7.01 -6.19 -38.76
C ASP A 452 -6.42 -4.83 -38.29
N ASN A 453 -6.56 -4.49 -37.03
CA ASN A 453 -5.92 -3.29 -36.45
C ASN A 453 -4.45 -3.54 -36.09
N LEU A 454 -4.05 -4.79 -35.89
CA LEU A 454 -2.66 -5.14 -35.61
C LEU A 454 -1.81 -5.26 -36.86
N VAL A 455 -2.41 -5.83 -37.93
CA VAL A 455 -1.79 -5.94 -39.26
C VAL A 455 -2.88 -5.81 -40.31
N GLY A 456 -2.57 -5.32 -41.49
CA GLY A 456 -3.55 -5.12 -42.58
C GLY A 456 -4.40 -6.36 -42.90
N PRO A 457 -5.58 -6.20 -43.48
CA PRO A 457 -6.57 -7.27 -43.61
C PRO A 457 -6.14 -8.43 -44.52
N THR A 458 -5.12 -8.25 -45.34
CA THR A 458 -4.72 -9.18 -46.41
C THR A 458 -3.46 -9.99 -46.12
N GLU A 459 -2.77 -9.74 -45.01
CA GLU A 459 -1.53 -10.45 -44.71
C GLU A 459 -1.79 -11.78 -43.97
N PHE A 460 -1.70 -12.87 -44.71
CA PHE A 460 -1.68 -14.22 -44.20
C PHE A 460 -0.23 -14.75 -44.19
N VAL A 461 0.21 -15.24 -43.05
CA VAL A 461 1.51 -15.86 -42.86
C VAL A 461 1.32 -17.35 -42.59
N ARG A 462 2.25 -18.17 -43.02
CA ARG A 462 2.24 -19.59 -42.71
C ARG A 462 2.63 -19.73 -41.23
N GLY A 463 1.65 -20.04 -40.38
CA GLY A 463 1.85 -20.27 -38.94
C GLY A 463 2.38 -21.65 -38.63
N SER A 464 2.56 -21.95 -37.32
CA SER A 464 2.90 -23.28 -36.85
C SER A 464 1.96 -24.33 -37.38
N PHE A 465 2.48 -25.50 -37.71
CA PHE A 465 1.74 -26.62 -38.32
C PHE A 465 1.20 -26.35 -39.74
N GLY A 466 1.80 -25.42 -40.48
CA GLY A 466 1.45 -25.18 -41.90
C GLY A 466 0.09 -24.47 -42.13
N VAL A 467 -0.55 -24.02 -41.06
CA VAL A 467 -1.86 -23.35 -41.14
C VAL A 467 -1.68 -21.87 -41.47
N ARG A 468 -2.43 -21.37 -42.44
CA ARG A 468 -2.46 -19.93 -42.78
C ARG A 468 -3.16 -19.17 -41.67
N VAL A 469 -2.47 -18.26 -41.00
CA VAL A 469 -3.03 -17.35 -39.99
C VAL A 469 -2.81 -15.91 -40.37
N ARG A 470 -3.72 -15.04 -39.94
CA ARG A 470 -3.50 -13.61 -40.07
C ARG A 470 -2.34 -13.18 -39.19
N SER A 471 -1.40 -12.41 -39.73
CA SER A 471 -0.21 -11.95 -39.02
C SER A 471 -0.54 -11.21 -37.71
N GLY A 472 -1.65 -10.51 -37.62
CA GLY A 472 -2.15 -9.93 -36.36
C GLY A 472 -2.53 -10.95 -35.29
N GLN A 473 -2.84 -12.20 -35.61
CA GLN A 473 -3.03 -13.28 -34.66
C GLN A 473 -1.69 -13.70 -34.02
N LEU A 474 -0.61 -13.73 -34.82
CA LEU A 474 0.71 -14.04 -34.30
C LEU A 474 1.19 -13.03 -33.24
N ILE A 475 0.85 -11.73 -33.41
CA ILE A 475 1.15 -10.72 -32.39
C ILE A 475 0.43 -11.04 -31.07
N ARG A 476 -0.85 -11.40 -31.12
CA ARG A 476 -1.58 -11.79 -29.90
C ARG A 476 -1.01 -13.05 -29.27
N GLU A 477 -0.66 -14.03 -30.08
CA GLU A 477 -0.04 -15.27 -29.62
C GLU A 477 1.33 -15.00 -29.01
N ALA A 478 2.13 -14.13 -29.61
CA ALA A 478 3.41 -13.71 -29.04
C ALA A 478 3.24 -13.06 -27.67
N VAL A 479 2.24 -12.19 -27.51
CA VAL A 479 1.89 -11.60 -26.20
C VAL A 479 1.56 -12.67 -25.18
N LEU A 480 0.67 -13.62 -25.50
CA LEU A 480 0.24 -14.67 -24.59
C LEU A 480 1.34 -15.66 -24.23
N VAL A 481 2.10 -16.10 -25.25
CA VAL A 481 3.22 -17.06 -25.05
C VAL A 481 4.32 -16.42 -24.23
N LEU A 482 4.68 -15.18 -24.53
CA LEU A 482 5.71 -14.48 -23.77
C LEU A 482 5.26 -14.22 -22.33
N ALA A 483 4.04 -13.69 -22.14
CA ALA A 483 3.50 -13.43 -20.81
C ALA A 483 3.37 -14.73 -19.98
N GLY A 484 2.79 -15.78 -20.56
CA GLY A 484 2.59 -17.06 -19.89
C GLY A 484 3.89 -17.80 -19.64
N GLY A 485 4.83 -17.78 -20.59
CA GLY A 485 6.15 -18.41 -20.45
C GLY A 485 7.01 -17.74 -19.37
N LEU A 486 7.09 -16.41 -19.39
CA LEU A 486 7.82 -15.65 -18.35
C LEU A 486 7.13 -15.76 -16.99
N TRP A 487 5.79 -15.75 -16.95
CA TRP A 487 5.04 -15.98 -15.72
C TRP A 487 5.34 -17.37 -15.13
N LEU A 488 5.30 -18.40 -15.95
CA LEU A 488 5.56 -19.76 -15.50
C LEU A 488 7.01 -19.91 -14.99
N SER A 489 7.98 -19.35 -15.71
CA SER A 489 9.39 -19.41 -15.29
C SER A 489 9.63 -18.68 -13.96
N ALA A 490 8.92 -17.59 -13.72
CA ALA A 490 9.04 -16.82 -12.48
C ALA A 490 8.32 -17.45 -11.28
N ASN A 491 7.25 -18.24 -11.52
CA ASN A 491 6.38 -18.73 -10.45
C ASN A 491 6.37 -20.28 -10.34
N LEU A 492 7.28 -20.99 -10.99
CA LEU A 492 7.26 -22.45 -11.01
C LEU A 492 7.43 -23.03 -9.60
N GLY A 493 8.33 -22.49 -8.80
CA GLY A 493 8.56 -22.90 -7.41
C GLY A 493 7.32 -22.69 -6.53
N GLU A 494 6.71 -21.52 -6.62
CA GLU A 494 5.47 -21.17 -5.91
C GLU A 494 4.30 -22.11 -6.27
N LEU A 495 4.17 -22.42 -7.57
CA LEU A 495 3.15 -23.35 -8.04
C LEU A 495 3.40 -24.78 -7.52
N ALA A 496 4.64 -25.25 -7.56
CA ALA A 496 5.00 -26.56 -7.03
C ALA A 496 4.72 -26.63 -5.53
N TYR A 497 5.05 -25.57 -4.80
CA TYR A 497 4.76 -25.46 -3.38
C TYR A 497 3.25 -25.41 -3.07
N ALA A 498 2.49 -24.59 -3.79
CA ALA A 498 1.03 -24.50 -3.63
C ALA A 498 0.32 -25.84 -3.89
N ALA A 499 0.90 -26.66 -4.77
CA ALA A 499 0.38 -28.00 -5.12
C ALA A 499 1.15 -29.13 -4.41
N ARG A 500 1.80 -28.87 -3.28
CA ARG A 500 2.65 -29.84 -2.55
C ARG A 500 1.88 -31.08 -2.07
N ASP A 501 0.60 -30.95 -1.85
CA ASP A 501 -0.31 -32.02 -1.45
C ASP A 501 -0.97 -32.74 -2.65
N MET A 502 -0.54 -32.45 -3.88
CA MET A 502 -1.00 -33.08 -5.10
C MET A 502 0.09 -33.93 -5.74
N ASN A 503 -0.32 -34.95 -6.51
CA ASN A 503 0.63 -35.76 -7.23
C ASN A 503 1.32 -34.95 -8.34
N GLN A 504 2.60 -34.62 -8.15
CA GLN A 504 3.39 -33.77 -9.06
C GLN A 504 3.49 -34.36 -10.47
N MET A 505 3.54 -35.69 -10.59
CA MET A 505 3.58 -36.38 -11.88
C MET A 505 2.24 -36.21 -12.64
N LEU A 506 1.10 -36.34 -11.96
CA LEU A 506 -0.22 -36.08 -12.56
C LEU A 506 -0.39 -34.63 -12.99
N LEU A 507 0.13 -33.68 -12.21
CA LEU A 507 0.12 -32.26 -12.56
C LEU A 507 0.98 -32.00 -13.81
N ALA A 508 2.17 -32.58 -13.90
CA ALA A 508 3.02 -32.46 -15.08
C ALA A 508 2.37 -33.08 -16.33
N VAL A 509 1.78 -34.26 -16.22
CA VAL A 509 1.03 -34.91 -17.31
C VAL A 509 -0.17 -34.06 -17.72
N GLY A 510 -0.91 -33.52 -16.74
CA GLY A 510 -2.02 -32.60 -16.99
C GLY A 510 -1.59 -31.32 -17.72
N ALA A 511 -0.47 -30.73 -17.32
CA ALA A 511 0.10 -29.55 -17.98
C ALA A 511 0.49 -29.82 -19.45
N VAL A 512 1.16 -30.96 -19.70
CA VAL A 512 1.49 -31.41 -21.07
C VAL A 512 0.20 -31.66 -21.87
N GLY A 513 -0.79 -32.30 -21.26
CA GLY A 513 -2.10 -32.54 -21.87
C GLY A 513 -2.82 -31.23 -22.29
N ILE A 514 -2.76 -30.20 -21.43
CA ILE A 514 -3.30 -28.86 -21.72
C ILE A 514 -2.56 -28.23 -22.92
N VAL A 515 -1.24 -28.30 -22.96
CA VAL A 515 -0.43 -27.76 -24.07
C VAL A 515 -0.80 -28.47 -25.39
N LEU A 516 -0.90 -29.80 -25.38
CA LEU A 516 -1.30 -30.59 -26.55
C LEU A 516 -2.74 -30.26 -26.98
N LEU A 517 -3.65 -30.09 -26.04
CA LEU A 517 -5.03 -29.70 -26.32
C LEU A 517 -5.10 -28.31 -26.95
N LEU A 518 -4.33 -27.34 -26.42
CA LEU A 518 -4.26 -26.00 -27.00
C LEU A 518 -3.67 -26.02 -28.41
N ALA A 519 -2.65 -26.84 -28.66
CA ALA A 519 -2.09 -27.04 -30.00
C ALA A 519 -3.12 -27.65 -30.97
N LEU A 520 -3.89 -28.64 -30.51
CA LEU A 520 -4.97 -29.27 -31.29
C LEU A 520 -6.08 -28.28 -31.61
N VAL A 521 -6.56 -27.53 -30.61
CA VAL A 521 -7.58 -26.49 -30.77
C VAL A 521 -7.12 -25.43 -31.77
N ARG A 522 -5.86 -25.03 -31.68
CA ARG A 522 -5.26 -24.09 -32.60
C ARG A 522 -5.22 -24.62 -34.01
N TRP A 523 -4.86 -25.88 -34.19
CA TRP A 523 -4.84 -26.55 -35.51
C TRP A 523 -6.26 -26.66 -36.08
N LEU A 524 -7.24 -27.11 -35.30
CA LEU A 524 -8.64 -27.17 -35.70
C LEU A 524 -9.20 -25.80 -36.04
N TYR A 525 -8.90 -24.77 -35.27
CA TYR A 525 -9.30 -23.39 -35.52
C TYR A 525 -8.75 -22.92 -36.88
N GLY A 526 -7.50 -23.21 -37.18
CA GLY A 526 -6.90 -22.87 -38.47
C GLY A 526 -7.62 -23.49 -39.67
N LYS A 527 -8.13 -24.74 -39.50
CA LYS A 527 -8.89 -25.44 -40.56
C LYS A 527 -10.32 -24.91 -40.77
N VAL A 528 -10.97 -24.46 -39.67
CA VAL A 528 -12.43 -24.12 -39.73
C VAL A 528 -12.69 -22.61 -39.69
N GLN A 529 -11.67 -21.76 -39.53
CA GLN A 529 -11.83 -20.32 -39.33
C GLN A 529 -12.60 -19.59 -40.51
N ASN A 530 -12.57 -20.15 -41.68
CA ASN A 530 -13.25 -19.60 -42.87
C ASN A 530 -14.72 -20.06 -42.99
N ASP A 531 -15.16 -21.05 -42.20
CA ASP A 531 -16.50 -21.56 -42.19
C ASP A 531 -17.23 -21.16 -40.90
N ALA A 532 -18.16 -20.21 -40.98
CA ALA A 532 -18.84 -19.63 -39.83
C ALA A 532 -19.68 -20.67 -39.05
N LYS A 533 -20.20 -21.71 -39.72
CA LYS A 533 -20.95 -22.81 -39.03
C LYS A 533 -20.00 -23.71 -38.26
N LYS A 534 -18.92 -24.18 -38.88
CA LYS A 534 -17.93 -25.05 -38.24
C LYS A 534 -17.20 -24.31 -37.10
N LEU A 535 -16.92 -23.02 -37.29
CA LEU A 535 -16.32 -22.20 -36.23
C LEU A 535 -17.24 -22.05 -35.00
N ARG A 536 -18.56 -21.88 -35.18
CA ARG A 536 -19.52 -21.86 -34.08
C ARG A 536 -19.57 -23.22 -33.34
N LEU A 537 -19.59 -24.30 -34.09
CA LEU A 537 -19.57 -25.66 -33.54
C LEU A 537 -18.29 -25.91 -32.76
N LEU A 538 -17.11 -25.56 -33.28
CA LEU A 538 -15.84 -25.71 -32.55
C LEU A 538 -15.82 -24.89 -31.27
N LYS A 539 -16.31 -23.65 -31.28
CA LYS A 539 -16.40 -22.82 -30.07
C LYS A 539 -17.36 -23.41 -29.02
N GLY A 540 -18.50 -23.93 -29.47
CA GLY A 540 -19.47 -24.60 -28.59
C GLY A 540 -18.89 -25.88 -27.98
N ALA A 541 -18.28 -26.75 -28.82
CA ALA A 541 -17.62 -27.96 -28.36
C ALA A 541 -16.49 -27.67 -27.35
N LEU A 542 -15.67 -26.64 -27.62
CA LEU A 542 -14.60 -26.22 -26.71
C LEU A 542 -15.16 -25.70 -25.39
N ALA A 543 -16.22 -24.89 -25.40
CA ALA A 543 -16.86 -24.40 -24.19
C ALA A 543 -17.42 -25.55 -23.36
N CYS A 544 -18.08 -26.53 -23.99
CA CYS A 544 -18.58 -27.73 -23.32
C CYS A 544 -17.41 -28.59 -22.76
N ALA A 545 -16.33 -28.77 -23.53
CA ALA A 545 -15.16 -29.52 -23.09
C ALA A 545 -14.48 -28.88 -21.88
N VAL A 546 -14.33 -27.56 -21.88
CA VAL A 546 -13.78 -26.81 -20.75
C VAL A 546 -14.69 -26.91 -19.54
N ALA A 547 -16.02 -26.77 -19.69
CA ALA A 547 -16.96 -26.91 -18.58
C ALA A 547 -16.91 -28.34 -18.00
N LEU A 548 -16.90 -29.37 -18.85
CA LEU A 548 -16.77 -30.77 -18.41
C LEU A 548 -15.43 -31.05 -17.73
N ALA A 549 -14.34 -30.49 -18.25
CA ALA A 549 -13.02 -30.64 -17.64
C ALA A 549 -12.95 -29.97 -16.26
N VAL A 550 -13.54 -28.78 -16.11
CA VAL A 550 -13.63 -28.09 -14.81
C VAL A 550 -14.48 -28.90 -13.83
N VAL A 551 -15.70 -29.30 -14.23
CA VAL A 551 -16.60 -30.10 -13.36
C VAL A 551 -15.98 -31.46 -13.04
N GLY A 552 -15.46 -32.16 -14.04
CA GLY A 552 -14.80 -33.46 -13.89
C GLY A 552 -13.53 -33.37 -13.01
N GLY A 553 -12.73 -32.35 -13.20
CA GLY A 553 -11.55 -32.09 -12.38
C GLY A 553 -11.92 -31.80 -10.92
N VAL A 554 -12.92 -30.94 -10.67
CA VAL A 554 -13.43 -30.65 -9.32
C VAL A 554 -14.00 -31.93 -8.67
N LEU A 555 -14.80 -32.71 -9.39
CA LEU A 555 -15.37 -33.97 -8.87
C LEU A 555 -14.30 -35.03 -8.61
N ALA A 556 -13.29 -35.13 -9.48
CA ALA A 556 -12.16 -36.05 -9.28
C ALA A 556 -11.36 -35.65 -8.03
N LEU A 557 -11.01 -34.34 -7.90
CA LEU A 557 -10.30 -33.81 -6.74
C LEU A 557 -11.10 -33.93 -5.44
N SER A 558 -12.43 -33.71 -5.48
CA SER A 558 -13.27 -33.86 -4.30
C SER A 558 -13.42 -35.32 -3.84
N ARG A 559 -13.27 -36.28 -4.76
CA ARG A 559 -13.32 -37.73 -4.47
C ARG A 559 -11.97 -38.34 -4.07
N MET A 560 -10.87 -37.63 -4.27
CA MET A 560 -9.54 -38.03 -3.79
C MET A 560 -9.48 -37.85 -2.27
N GLY A 561 -10.36 -38.56 -1.54
CA GLY A 561 -10.51 -38.51 -0.11
C GLY A 561 -9.24 -38.93 0.63
N GLY A 562 -8.88 -38.17 1.59
CA GLY A 562 -7.83 -38.37 2.59
C GLY A 562 -7.66 -37.03 3.26
N GLY A 563 -7.89 -36.93 4.57
CA GLY A 563 -7.49 -35.77 5.33
C GLY A 563 -5.98 -35.55 5.07
N LEU A 564 -5.60 -34.34 4.74
CA LEU A 564 -4.19 -33.98 4.67
C LEU A 564 -3.59 -34.22 6.06
N ALA A 565 -2.42 -34.85 6.08
CA ALA A 565 -1.66 -34.92 7.33
C ALA A 565 -1.34 -33.49 7.78
N PRO A 566 -1.38 -33.22 9.08
CA PRO A 566 -1.08 -31.87 9.59
C PRO A 566 0.19 -31.25 9.04
N ASP A 567 1.26 -31.99 8.93
CA ASP A 567 2.54 -31.55 8.38
C ASP A 567 2.49 -31.10 6.90
N GLN A 568 1.53 -31.60 6.13
CA GLN A 568 1.35 -31.20 4.72
C GLN A 568 0.70 -29.81 4.55
N LEU A 569 0.10 -29.28 5.60
CA LEU A 569 -0.51 -27.96 5.64
C LEU A 569 0.40 -26.92 6.31
N LEU A 570 1.48 -27.40 6.97
CA LEU A 570 2.42 -26.55 7.65
C LEU A 570 3.29 -25.81 6.61
N MET A 571 3.38 -24.52 6.78
CA MET A 571 4.17 -23.63 5.94
C MET A 571 5.09 -22.78 6.80
N THR A 572 6.30 -22.58 6.36
CA THR A 572 7.15 -21.54 6.93
C THR A 572 6.84 -20.23 6.18
N ASN A 573 6.36 -19.24 6.89
CA ASN A 573 6.13 -17.92 6.30
C ASN A 573 7.47 -17.24 5.97
N PRO A 574 7.46 -16.11 5.24
CA PRO A 574 8.69 -15.36 4.94
C PRO A 574 9.47 -14.89 6.17
N ASN A 575 8.81 -14.84 7.33
CA ASN A 575 9.42 -14.49 8.62
C ASN A 575 10.03 -15.69 9.37
N GLY A 576 9.91 -16.90 8.83
CA GLY A 576 10.43 -18.12 9.43
C GLY A 576 9.45 -18.85 10.36
N ASP A 577 8.23 -18.33 10.57
CA ASP A 577 7.23 -18.97 11.44
C ASP A 577 6.53 -20.11 10.71
N SER A 578 6.26 -21.21 11.43
CA SER A 578 5.50 -22.34 10.89
C SER A 578 4.00 -22.09 11.04
N ILE A 579 3.33 -21.86 9.92
CA ILE A 579 1.88 -21.59 9.86
C ILE A 579 1.18 -22.66 9.03
N TRP A 580 0.01 -23.10 9.50
CA TRP A 580 -0.86 -24.01 8.78
C TRP A 580 -1.69 -23.24 7.75
N THR A 581 -1.30 -23.28 6.46
CA THR A 581 -1.98 -22.57 5.39
C THR A 581 -2.73 -23.50 4.44
N PHE A 582 -3.59 -22.90 3.61
CA PHE A 582 -4.29 -23.63 2.54
C PHE A 582 -3.30 -24.19 1.50
N SER A 583 -3.67 -25.32 0.90
CA SER A 583 -3.03 -25.86 -0.31
C SER A 583 -4.06 -25.95 -1.44
N LEU A 584 -3.61 -26.08 -2.68
CA LEU A 584 -4.53 -26.25 -3.82
C LEU A 584 -5.38 -27.51 -3.68
N GLY A 585 -4.80 -28.60 -3.24
CA GLY A 585 -5.55 -29.84 -3.02
C GLY A 585 -6.58 -29.71 -1.92
N TYR A 586 -6.24 -29.06 -0.79
CA TYR A 586 -7.20 -28.78 0.28
C TYR A 586 -8.38 -27.92 -0.22
N ILE A 587 -8.08 -26.82 -0.93
CA ILE A 587 -9.10 -25.93 -1.51
C ILE A 587 -10.04 -26.71 -2.43
N CYS A 588 -9.50 -27.53 -3.34
CA CYS A 588 -10.29 -28.31 -4.28
C CYS A 588 -11.19 -29.36 -3.58
N ARG A 589 -10.71 -29.96 -2.50
CA ARG A 589 -11.49 -30.92 -1.70
C ARG A 589 -12.56 -30.24 -0.82
N ASN A 590 -12.34 -28.99 -0.42
CA ASN A 590 -13.18 -28.25 0.50
C ASN A 590 -13.77 -26.98 -0.13
N LEU A 591 -14.22 -27.05 -1.38
CA LEU A 591 -14.77 -25.89 -2.11
C LEU A 591 -15.89 -25.14 -1.37
N PRO A 592 -16.88 -25.82 -0.71
CA PRO A 592 -17.92 -25.11 0.02
C PRO A 592 -17.34 -24.30 1.22
N ALA A 593 -16.38 -24.87 1.93
CA ALA A 593 -15.72 -24.18 3.06
C ALA A 593 -14.90 -22.98 2.56
N THR A 594 -14.15 -23.16 1.48
CA THR A 594 -13.40 -22.07 0.85
C THR A 594 -14.32 -20.96 0.33
N ALA A 595 -15.44 -21.33 -0.31
CA ALA A 595 -16.45 -20.34 -0.75
C ALA A 595 -17.04 -19.58 0.44
N LYS A 596 -17.33 -20.26 1.54
CA LYS A 596 -17.83 -19.64 2.78
C LYS A 596 -16.82 -18.66 3.38
N LEU A 597 -15.52 -19.05 3.40
CA LEU A 597 -14.42 -18.15 3.81
C LEU A 597 -14.43 -16.86 2.98
N LEU A 598 -14.45 -16.96 1.64
CA LEU A 598 -14.46 -15.81 0.75
C LEU A 598 -15.69 -14.92 0.97
N LEU A 599 -16.88 -15.51 1.09
CA LEU A 599 -18.11 -14.77 1.31
C LEU A 599 -18.15 -14.06 2.67
N ARG A 600 -17.59 -14.64 3.72
CA ARG A 600 -17.49 -14.01 5.04
C ARG A 600 -16.47 -12.87 5.05
N THR A 601 -15.41 -12.98 4.25
CA THR A 601 -14.36 -11.96 4.19
C THR A 601 -14.87 -10.64 3.63
N ILE A 602 -15.78 -10.66 2.65
CA ILE A 602 -16.30 -9.45 2.00
C ILE A 602 -16.93 -8.47 3.01
N PRO A 603 -17.93 -8.85 3.83
CA PRO A 603 -18.50 -7.93 4.80
C PRO A 603 -17.53 -7.56 5.93
N ALA A 604 -16.60 -8.45 6.30
CA ALA A 604 -15.64 -8.20 7.37
C ALA A 604 -14.55 -7.21 6.98
N GLN A 605 -14.04 -7.29 5.75
CA GLN A 605 -12.87 -6.52 5.32
C GLN A 605 -13.12 -5.58 4.12
N GLY A 606 -14.32 -5.58 3.54
CA GLY A 606 -14.60 -4.82 2.33
C GLY A 606 -14.39 -3.31 2.48
N ALA A 607 -14.70 -2.75 3.65
CA ALA A 607 -14.42 -1.33 3.96
C ALA A 607 -12.92 -1.03 3.94
N LEU A 608 -12.11 -1.90 4.57
CA LEU A 608 -10.66 -1.78 4.59
C LEU A 608 -10.05 -1.89 3.18
N TRP A 609 -10.60 -2.80 2.36
CA TRP A 609 -10.14 -2.91 0.96
C TRP A 609 -10.45 -1.67 0.15
N LEU A 610 -11.64 -1.07 0.33
CA LEU A 610 -12.00 0.19 -0.34
C LEU A 610 -11.06 1.32 0.08
N GLN A 611 -10.78 1.44 1.38
CA GLN A 611 -9.81 2.41 1.93
C GLN A 611 -8.42 2.19 1.31
N GLY A 612 -7.96 0.94 1.23
CA GLY A 612 -6.68 0.59 0.61
C GLY A 612 -6.64 0.85 -0.91
N ILE A 613 -7.75 0.75 -1.65
CA ILE A 613 -7.83 1.15 -3.06
C ILE A 613 -7.68 2.67 -3.20
N LEU A 614 -8.37 3.42 -2.36
CA LEU A 614 -8.42 4.88 -2.43
C LEU A 614 -7.16 5.55 -1.86
N GLY A 615 -6.52 4.91 -0.86
CA GLY A 615 -5.41 5.47 -0.11
C GLY A 615 -5.87 6.38 1.04
N THR A 616 -7.00 6.06 1.64
CA THR A 616 -7.44 6.65 2.90
C THR A 616 -6.92 5.88 4.12
N THR A 617 -6.24 4.78 3.88
CA THR A 617 -5.39 4.09 4.86
C THR A 617 -3.96 4.20 4.36
N LEU A 618 -3.09 4.83 5.15
CA LEU A 618 -1.68 5.05 4.84
C LEU A 618 -0.81 4.15 5.72
N GLY A 619 0.45 3.95 5.31
CA GLY A 619 1.40 3.13 6.03
C GLY A 619 1.20 1.63 5.88
N GLU A 620 1.91 0.86 6.70
CA GLU A 620 1.81 -0.59 6.76
C GLU A 620 0.48 -0.99 7.45
N PRO A 621 -0.35 -1.82 6.83
CA PRO A 621 -1.72 -2.06 7.32
C PRO A 621 -1.83 -2.69 8.72
N ILE A 622 -0.81 -3.41 9.17
CA ILE A 622 -0.84 -4.16 10.43
C ILE A 622 -0.20 -3.35 11.55
N VAL A 623 1.01 -2.80 11.32
CA VAL A 623 1.84 -2.20 12.37
C VAL A 623 1.74 -0.68 12.39
N TYR A 624 1.67 -0.03 11.22
CA TYR A 624 1.75 1.43 11.06
C TYR A 624 0.56 2.01 10.32
N ARG A 625 -0.61 1.43 10.54
CA ARG A 625 -1.83 1.86 9.90
C ARG A 625 -2.24 3.25 10.39
N ILE A 626 -2.37 4.18 9.45
CA ILE A 626 -2.92 5.50 9.68
C ILE A 626 -4.18 5.65 8.83
N ASP A 627 -5.32 5.77 9.48
CA ASP A 627 -6.60 6.01 8.83
C ASP A 627 -6.88 7.51 8.77
N VAL A 628 -6.94 8.05 7.56
CA VAL A 628 -7.40 9.42 7.34
C VAL A 628 -8.93 9.45 7.26
N SER A 629 -9.50 10.65 7.37
CA SER A 629 -10.96 10.83 7.40
C SER A 629 -11.68 10.07 6.28
N TRP A 630 -12.69 9.28 6.64
CA TRP A 630 -13.54 8.55 5.70
C TRP A 630 -14.28 9.48 4.71
N LEU A 631 -14.49 10.77 5.06
CA LEU A 631 -15.07 11.76 4.15
C LEU A 631 -14.22 11.98 2.91
N LEU A 632 -12.88 11.91 3.03
CA LEU A 632 -11.97 11.96 1.87
C LEU A 632 -12.19 10.77 0.97
N GLY A 633 -12.40 9.58 1.53
CA GLY A 633 -12.75 8.37 0.78
C GLY A 633 -14.04 8.54 -0.01
N VAL A 634 -15.10 9.10 0.60
CA VAL A 634 -16.35 9.42 -0.11
C VAL A 634 -16.09 10.42 -1.24
N GLY A 635 -15.33 11.49 -0.98
CA GLY A 635 -14.95 12.47 -2.00
C GLY A 635 -14.23 11.84 -3.19
N LEU A 636 -13.28 10.93 -2.93
CA LEU A 636 -12.55 10.20 -3.97
C LEU A 636 -13.47 9.27 -4.78
N VAL A 637 -14.37 8.52 -4.12
CA VAL A 637 -15.35 7.67 -4.82
C VAL A 637 -16.25 8.51 -5.74
N LEU A 638 -16.81 9.62 -5.21
CA LEU A 638 -17.65 10.50 -6.02
C LEU A 638 -16.89 11.11 -7.21
N ALA A 639 -15.64 11.50 -7.03
CA ALA A 639 -14.80 12.00 -8.11
C ALA A 639 -14.54 10.91 -9.16
N LEU A 640 -14.22 9.67 -8.76
CA LEU A 640 -14.03 8.55 -9.69
C LEU A 640 -15.32 8.22 -10.45
N LEU A 641 -16.47 8.19 -9.77
CA LEU A 641 -17.76 7.97 -10.41
C LEU A 641 -18.08 9.10 -11.39
N ALA A 642 -17.82 10.37 -11.03
CA ALA A 642 -18.01 11.51 -11.92
C ALA A 642 -17.13 11.40 -13.19
N ALA A 643 -15.86 10.96 -13.05
CA ALA A 643 -14.97 10.70 -14.19
C ALA A 643 -15.43 9.49 -15.03
N ALA A 644 -16.09 8.52 -14.41
CA ALA A 644 -16.60 7.32 -15.05
C ALA A 644 -17.96 7.53 -15.74
N LEU A 645 -18.69 8.64 -15.50
CA LEU A 645 -19.96 8.89 -16.17
C LEU A 645 -19.75 9.07 -17.69
N PRO A 646 -20.55 8.41 -18.55
CA PRO A 646 -20.51 8.66 -19.98
C PRO A 646 -21.06 10.06 -20.28
N VAL A 647 -20.51 10.72 -21.28
CA VAL A 647 -21.07 11.98 -21.82
C VAL A 647 -22.15 11.63 -22.84
N GLN A 648 -23.19 12.45 -22.91
CA GLN A 648 -24.37 12.20 -23.75
C GLN A 648 -24.03 11.88 -25.20
N ASP A 649 -23.01 12.54 -25.78
CA ASP A 649 -22.53 12.32 -27.14
C ASP A 649 -21.67 11.05 -27.32
N GLU A 650 -21.16 10.46 -26.25
CA GLU A 650 -20.30 9.28 -26.26
C GLU A 650 -21.07 7.96 -26.15
N GLN A 651 -22.36 7.98 -25.79
CA GLN A 651 -23.19 6.79 -25.58
C GLN A 651 -23.31 5.86 -26.81
N SER A 652 -23.04 6.37 -28.00
CA SER A 652 -23.19 5.61 -29.24
C SER A 652 -22.12 4.53 -29.47
N LYS A 653 -20.99 4.56 -28.75
CA LYS A 653 -19.86 3.64 -28.96
C LYS A 653 -19.26 3.10 -27.65
N PRO A 654 -19.76 1.98 -27.14
CA PRO A 654 -19.23 1.39 -25.92
C PRO A 654 -17.74 1.03 -26.08
N LEU A 655 -16.90 1.47 -25.12
CA LEU A 655 -15.44 1.31 -25.17
C LEU A 655 -14.99 -0.15 -25.26
N LEU A 656 -15.65 -1.07 -24.58
CA LEU A 656 -15.37 -2.51 -24.64
C LEU A 656 -16.20 -3.21 -25.74
N GLY A 657 -17.34 -2.68 -26.12
CA GLY A 657 -18.24 -3.18 -27.16
C GLY A 657 -18.69 -4.62 -26.92
N ARG A 658 -18.86 -5.39 -28.01
CA ARG A 658 -19.30 -6.80 -27.95
C ARG A 658 -18.30 -7.73 -27.25
N ARG A 659 -17.09 -7.26 -26.95
CA ARG A 659 -16.03 -8.04 -26.29
C ARG A 659 -15.83 -7.64 -24.84
N THR A 660 -16.79 -6.98 -24.22
CA THR A 660 -16.81 -6.63 -22.79
C THR A 660 -16.50 -7.82 -21.90
N GLY A 661 -16.94 -9.03 -22.31
CA GLY A 661 -16.69 -10.25 -21.56
C GLY A 661 -15.21 -10.54 -21.26
N PHE A 662 -14.27 -10.16 -22.13
CA PHE A 662 -12.84 -10.34 -21.83
C PHE A 662 -12.36 -9.41 -20.72
N GLY A 663 -12.88 -8.18 -20.65
CA GLY A 663 -12.58 -7.26 -19.55
C GLY A 663 -13.14 -7.75 -18.22
N VAL A 664 -14.41 -8.20 -18.22
CA VAL A 664 -15.06 -8.77 -17.03
C VAL A 664 -14.34 -10.04 -16.58
N LEU A 665 -14.00 -10.94 -17.50
CA LEU A 665 -13.24 -12.15 -17.20
C LEU A 665 -11.88 -11.81 -16.58
N GLY A 666 -11.17 -10.83 -17.12
CA GLY A 666 -9.90 -10.37 -16.58
C GLY A 666 -10.03 -9.86 -15.13
N ILE A 667 -11.08 -9.08 -14.83
CA ILE A 667 -11.37 -8.61 -13.46
C ILE A 667 -11.63 -9.80 -12.52
N ILE A 668 -12.55 -10.69 -12.90
CA ILE A 668 -12.93 -11.85 -12.07
C ILE A 668 -11.71 -12.72 -11.79
N LEU A 669 -10.92 -13.03 -12.81
CA LEU A 669 -9.73 -13.86 -12.66
C LEU A 669 -8.63 -13.19 -11.81
N CYS A 670 -8.44 -11.87 -11.90
CA CYS A 670 -7.49 -11.17 -11.04
C CYS A 670 -7.94 -11.15 -9.57
N VAL A 671 -9.23 -10.92 -9.31
CA VAL A 671 -9.80 -10.99 -7.95
C VAL A 671 -9.69 -12.40 -7.38
N ALA A 672 -10.02 -13.42 -8.18
CA ALA A 672 -9.89 -14.82 -7.77
C ALA A 672 -8.42 -15.21 -7.52
N ALA A 673 -7.50 -14.80 -8.40
CA ALA A 673 -6.07 -15.07 -8.25
C ALA A 673 -5.49 -14.40 -7.00
N SER A 674 -5.86 -13.14 -6.71
CA SER A 674 -5.41 -12.46 -5.49
C SER A 674 -5.93 -13.15 -4.23
N SER A 675 -7.21 -13.53 -4.22
CA SER A 675 -7.80 -14.27 -3.09
C SER A 675 -7.14 -15.63 -2.89
N LEU A 676 -6.85 -16.34 -4.00
CA LEU A 676 -6.18 -17.64 -3.96
C LEU A 676 -4.74 -17.52 -3.42
N VAL A 677 -3.96 -16.58 -3.92
CA VAL A 677 -2.57 -16.36 -3.47
C VAL A 677 -2.53 -16.01 -1.97
N VAL A 678 -3.43 -15.15 -1.51
CA VAL A 678 -3.53 -14.80 -0.09
C VAL A 678 -3.95 -15.99 0.78
N ALA A 679 -4.89 -16.82 0.30
CA ALA A 679 -5.28 -18.04 1.02
C ALA A 679 -4.10 -19.02 1.15
N LEU A 680 -3.32 -19.20 0.07
CA LEU A 680 -2.21 -20.15 0.03
C LEU A 680 -1.00 -19.71 0.86
N ASN A 681 -0.73 -18.39 0.93
CA ASN A 681 0.53 -17.89 1.49
C ASN A 681 0.38 -17.24 2.87
N TRP A 682 -0.80 -16.71 3.21
CA TRP A 682 -0.94 -15.87 4.40
C TRP A 682 -2.08 -16.28 5.34
N THR A 683 -3.10 -17.00 4.84
CA THR A 683 -4.27 -17.29 5.65
C THR A 683 -4.10 -18.63 6.40
N PRO A 684 -4.06 -18.63 7.74
CA PRO A 684 -4.11 -19.86 8.52
C PRO A 684 -5.40 -20.62 8.27
N ILE A 685 -5.31 -21.95 8.26
CA ILE A 685 -6.43 -22.83 7.86
C ILE A 685 -7.63 -22.77 8.81
N ASN A 686 -7.43 -22.35 10.05
CA ASN A 686 -8.44 -22.18 11.08
C ASN A 686 -9.14 -20.81 11.05
N TYR A 687 -8.71 -19.89 10.17
CA TYR A 687 -9.32 -18.57 10.09
C TYR A 687 -10.68 -18.61 9.39
N GLU A 688 -11.59 -17.75 9.84
CA GLU A 688 -12.93 -17.60 9.25
C GLU A 688 -12.98 -16.58 8.10
N THR A 689 -11.94 -15.79 7.93
CA THR A 689 -11.78 -14.78 6.87
C THR A 689 -10.38 -14.83 6.29
N LEU A 690 -10.19 -14.35 5.06
CA LEU A 690 -8.86 -14.23 4.47
C LEU A 690 -8.01 -13.25 5.28
N PHE A 691 -6.81 -13.68 5.65
CA PHE A 691 -5.83 -12.83 6.30
C PHE A 691 -4.78 -12.32 5.28
N GLY A 692 -4.39 -11.05 5.37
CA GLY A 692 -3.36 -10.45 4.49
C GLY A 692 -3.89 -9.90 3.16
N MET A 693 -5.22 -9.95 2.88
CA MET A 693 -5.78 -9.35 1.67
C MET A 693 -5.80 -7.83 1.77
N GLN A 694 -5.19 -7.17 0.78
CA GLN A 694 -5.08 -5.71 0.76
C GLN A 694 -5.79 -5.12 -0.46
N GLY A 695 -6.52 -4.02 -0.27
CA GLY A 695 -7.29 -3.37 -1.34
C GLY A 695 -6.42 -2.89 -2.51
N ARG A 696 -5.16 -2.51 -2.27
CA ARG A 696 -4.21 -2.10 -3.31
C ARG A 696 -4.01 -3.15 -4.41
N TYR A 697 -4.24 -4.44 -4.13
CA TYR A 697 -4.12 -5.50 -5.14
C TYR A 697 -5.17 -5.38 -6.26
N TRP A 698 -6.25 -4.62 -6.07
CA TRP A 698 -7.28 -4.43 -7.08
C TRP A 698 -7.16 -3.11 -7.86
N LEU A 699 -6.22 -2.25 -7.48
CA LEU A 699 -5.94 -1.00 -8.20
C LEU A 699 -5.65 -1.21 -9.70
N PRO A 700 -4.86 -2.21 -10.13
CA PRO A 700 -4.57 -2.40 -11.54
C PRO A 700 -5.81 -2.71 -12.40
N VAL A 701 -6.84 -3.33 -11.80
CA VAL A 701 -8.10 -3.65 -12.52
C VAL A 701 -9.18 -2.59 -12.33
N LEU A 702 -8.99 -1.62 -11.45
CA LEU A 702 -9.93 -0.51 -11.20
C LEU A 702 -10.35 0.24 -12.48
N PRO A 703 -9.43 0.55 -13.44
CA PRO A 703 -9.84 1.16 -14.70
C PRO A 703 -10.87 0.33 -15.48
N LEU A 704 -10.75 -1.00 -15.43
CA LEU A 704 -11.69 -1.91 -16.12
C LEU A 704 -13.05 -1.94 -15.42
N VAL A 705 -13.07 -1.94 -14.10
CA VAL A 705 -14.30 -1.86 -13.29
C VAL A 705 -15.06 -0.58 -13.61
N LEU A 706 -14.38 0.56 -13.59
CA LEU A 706 -15.00 1.85 -13.86
C LEU A 706 -15.39 2.05 -15.33
N LEU A 707 -14.73 1.34 -16.26
CA LEU A 707 -15.16 1.27 -17.65
C LEU A 707 -16.53 0.59 -17.84
N LEU A 708 -16.91 -0.34 -16.97
CA LEU A 708 -18.24 -0.94 -16.98
C LEU A 708 -19.30 0.12 -16.63
N VAL A 709 -18.99 1.00 -15.66
CA VAL A 709 -19.85 2.15 -15.32
C VAL A 709 -19.93 3.11 -16.50
N LYS A 710 -18.81 3.42 -17.16
CA LYS A 710 -18.77 4.30 -18.34
C LYS A 710 -19.51 3.72 -19.54
N GLY A 711 -19.69 2.42 -19.60
CA GLY A 711 -20.49 1.73 -20.60
C GLY A 711 -22.01 1.74 -20.32
N SER A 712 -22.44 2.27 -19.18
CA SER A 712 -23.85 2.35 -18.81
C SER A 712 -24.63 3.25 -19.77
N ARG A 713 -25.87 2.84 -20.07
CA ARG A 713 -26.81 3.64 -20.87
C ARG A 713 -27.87 4.36 -20.02
N SER A 714 -27.93 4.01 -18.74
CA SER A 714 -28.99 4.47 -17.84
C SER A 714 -28.69 5.83 -17.21
N VAL A 715 -27.41 6.15 -17.05
CA VAL A 715 -26.97 7.42 -16.42
C VAL A 715 -25.91 8.06 -17.28
N CYS A 716 -26.08 9.33 -17.65
CA CYS A 716 -25.11 10.10 -18.42
C CYS A 716 -24.99 11.55 -17.91
N ALA A 717 -23.80 12.11 -18.08
CA ALA A 717 -23.56 13.52 -17.80
C ALA A 717 -23.79 14.37 -19.05
N ARG A 718 -24.34 15.57 -18.86
CA ARG A 718 -24.50 16.56 -19.95
C ARG A 718 -23.16 17.12 -20.46
N ARG A 719 -22.14 17.10 -19.60
CA ARG A 719 -20.78 17.64 -19.91
C ARG A 719 -19.71 16.68 -19.37
N ASP A 720 -18.53 16.74 -19.97
CA ASP A 720 -17.37 15.99 -19.45
C ASP A 720 -16.97 16.53 -18.07
N LEU A 721 -17.09 15.69 -17.06
CA LEU A 721 -16.75 16.00 -15.67
C LEU A 721 -15.31 15.63 -15.31
N SER A 722 -14.53 15.06 -16.23
CA SER A 722 -13.20 14.51 -15.97
C SER A 722 -12.23 15.53 -15.36
N ARG A 723 -12.26 16.80 -15.78
CA ARG A 723 -11.38 17.84 -15.22
C ARG A 723 -11.77 18.24 -13.81
N GLY A 724 -13.08 18.33 -13.53
CA GLY A 724 -13.59 18.58 -12.19
C GLY A 724 -13.25 17.44 -11.24
N ALA A 725 -13.42 16.21 -11.72
CA ALA A 725 -13.04 15.01 -10.99
C ALA A 725 -11.51 14.97 -10.69
N ALA A 726 -10.67 15.29 -11.68
CA ALA A 726 -9.22 15.35 -11.47
C ALA A 726 -8.81 16.42 -10.44
N LEU A 727 -9.49 17.59 -10.43
CA LEU A 727 -9.28 18.59 -9.39
C LEU A 727 -9.73 18.10 -8.02
N ALA A 728 -10.90 17.46 -7.93
CA ALA A 728 -11.42 16.90 -6.68
C ALA A 728 -10.48 15.82 -6.13
N VAL A 729 -9.99 14.90 -7.00
CA VAL A 729 -8.98 13.91 -6.59
C VAL A 729 -7.70 14.60 -6.10
N THR A 730 -7.21 15.61 -6.80
CA THR A 730 -6.03 16.38 -6.39
C THR A 730 -6.24 17.01 -5.00
N ALA A 731 -7.37 17.67 -4.78
CA ALA A 731 -7.71 18.28 -3.50
C ALA A 731 -7.81 17.25 -2.37
N CYS A 732 -8.51 16.14 -2.61
CA CYS A 732 -8.58 15.04 -1.63
C CYS A 732 -7.19 14.43 -1.35
N THR A 733 -6.33 14.27 -2.36
CA THR A 733 -4.96 13.77 -2.20
C THR A 733 -4.11 14.72 -1.35
N LEU A 734 -4.22 16.03 -1.58
CA LEU A 734 -3.53 17.03 -0.77
C LEU A 734 -4.02 17.04 0.69
N LEU A 735 -5.33 16.92 0.90
CA LEU A 735 -5.91 16.83 2.25
C LEU A 735 -5.51 15.51 2.94
N THR A 736 -5.43 14.40 2.19
CA THR A 736 -4.91 13.13 2.69
C THR A 736 -3.45 13.27 3.14
N LEU A 737 -2.62 13.95 2.34
CA LEU A 737 -1.23 14.23 2.69
C LEU A 737 -1.11 15.10 3.93
N LEU A 738 -1.92 16.16 4.04
CA LEU A 738 -1.92 17.04 5.20
C LEU A 738 -2.34 16.31 6.48
N GLN A 739 -3.44 15.56 6.40
CA GLN A 739 -3.92 14.78 7.54
C GLN A 739 -2.94 13.64 7.88
N GLY A 740 -2.42 12.92 6.87
CA GLY A 740 -1.39 11.89 7.08
C GLY A 740 -0.13 12.46 7.72
N TYR A 741 0.33 13.64 7.28
CA TYR A 741 1.44 14.35 7.90
C TYR A 741 1.16 14.67 9.38
N SER A 742 -0.01 15.24 9.68
CA SER A 742 -0.40 15.57 11.06
C SER A 742 -0.43 14.30 11.94
N LEU A 743 -1.02 13.22 11.42
CA LEU A 743 -1.08 11.94 12.13
C LEU A 743 0.32 11.33 12.32
N TYR A 744 1.18 11.32 11.29
CA TYR A 744 2.56 10.85 11.45
C TYR A 744 3.38 11.71 12.42
N ALA A 745 3.13 13.02 12.46
CA ALA A 745 3.83 13.92 13.36
C ALA A 745 3.36 13.78 14.82
N SER A 746 2.07 13.56 15.03
CA SER A 746 1.44 13.35 16.34
C SER A 746 1.38 11.87 16.77
N TRP A 747 1.75 10.97 15.86
CA TRP A 747 1.65 9.54 16.08
C TRP A 747 2.62 9.13 17.18
N GLN A 748 2.05 8.83 18.31
CA GLN A 748 2.76 8.09 19.36
C GLN A 748 2.66 6.61 19.03
N PRO A 749 3.71 5.84 19.22
CA PRO A 749 3.64 4.44 18.91
C PRO A 749 2.55 3.81 19.77
N VAL A 750 1.71 3.10 19.10
CA VAL A 750 1.09 1.94 19.62
C VAL A 750 2.24 0.93 19.69
N SER A 751 2.97 0.95 20.78
CA SER A 751 4.01 -0.03 21.07
C SER A 751 3.34 -1.30 21.53
#